data_b686a879594c8fc76492378756de1b58
#
_entry.id   b686a879594c8fc76492378756de1b58
#
_cell.length_a   1.000
_cell.length_b   1.000
_cell.length_c   1.000
_cell.angle_alpha   90.00
_cell.angle_beta   90.00
_cell.angle_gamma   90.00
#
_symmetry.space_group_name_H-M   'P 1'
#
loop_
_entity.id
_entity.type
_entity.pdbx_description
1 polymer ?
#
loop_
_entity_poly.entity_id
_entity_poly.type
_entity_poly.pdbx_seq_one_letter_code
_entity_poly.pdbx_strand_id
1 'polypeptide(L)'
;MAAITWSVMADFDRDGTFDDDLTGFVEAPGSGIRIQRGIGRDGKPATTKFSLTLSNRGGEFTPENTASAYYGLLEPGVPIRFTATHSATDYTICTGYAMRWQTSWAAGAVSMCQVECEDIFAILRDADSVNVTADDTRDTDAALIAIMDALGLVAGDRNFDDGVQALPMHFAVGQNPLEAMMQIAASEMGGMLYPDATGRIRFEARNSRLGTTADDTWGDTTTIVPVAIGYDLNPLELVTKVTARSTVFRTGVADTEVFAFSENMFTKPTATSMALAAGEVWERTFQAKSAYVALTALDSGYDYTANDAANGTGTDRTASLTATVTDLGGGRFRLKFVNTHSGTIYVTSFRLRGEPVEFYADRAEAVFSLSQSGLKAGRNLEFDVPFAGDTGTTLRDYAYQELRVGRYPWPMLTLQFLPGNDDARAALLAAELGDLIQYTDTSLGAHQSPQVDDLWYIEGLDYTVPPTFAGQTFNCTVRLAPSYVYRNLDAIVFDTFDRADASNDLGTSFSGDAWANDTGFDIASDAARANTDTLSIPDLDLGADQDDMVVEVQLAAIAAGDEVGVVLRKTDANNYLRAYVDKGSNEVILEEVVTGTPAELASPAFTVSTAHEIKAMVQDTRVRVWVDRILYVDATTSLTTGTKCGLMARNASGSTTFKNFYGQAL
;
A
#
# COMPACT_ATOMS: atom_id res chain seq x y z
N MET A 1 33.38 11.36 -20.53
CA MET A 1 32.00 10.86 -20.27
C MET A 1 31.82 9.60 -21.08
N ALA A 2 31.48 8.50 -20.44
CA ALA A 2 31.15 7.27 -21.15
C ALA A 2 29.82 7.46 -21.93
N ALA A 3 29.74 6.87 -23.13
CA ALA A 3 28.52 6.89 -23.91
C ALA A 3 27.44 6.03 -23.24
N ILE A 4 26.18 6.41 -23.37
CA ILE A 4 25.04 5.55 -23.02
C ILE A 4 24.59 4.85 -24.31
N THR A 5 24.39 3.56 -24.22
CA THR A 5 23.79 2.76 -25.30
C THR A 5 22.45 2.24 -24.82
N TRP A 6 21.41 2.45 -25.62
CA TRP A 6 20.07 1.96 -25.33
C TRP A 6 19.79 0.71 -26.14
N SER A 7 19.08 -0.23 -25.56
CA SER A 7 18.62 -1.45 -26.22
C SER A 7 17.15 -1.73 -25.91
N VAL A 8 16.49 -2.35 -26.88
CA VAL A 8 15.12 -2.84 -26.77
C VAL A 8 15.13 -4.30 -27.13
N MET A 9 14.81 -5.15 -26.17
CA MET A 9 14.82 -6.59 -26.30
C MET A 9 13.42 -7.14 -26.09
N ALA A 10 12.99 -8.13 -26.85
CA ALA A 10 11.75 -8.84 -26.66
C ALA A 10 12.00 -10.27 -26.21
N ASP A 11 11.00 -10.87 -25.62
CA ASP A 11 10.92 -12.29 -25.27
C ASP A 11 9.70 -12.87 -25.99
N PHE A 12 9.89 -13.27 -27.26
CA PHE A 12 8.79 -13.74 -28.09
C PHE A 12 8.33 -15.14 -27.74
N ASP A 13 9.18 -16.00 -27.24
CA ASP A 13 8.86 -17.37 -26.85
C ASP A 13 8.40 -17.49 -25.38
N ARG A 14 8.49 -16.37 -24.64
CA ARG A 14 8.01 -16.21 -23.26
C ARG A 14 8.67 -17.18 -22.27
N ASP A 15 9.96 -17.46 -22.48
CA ASP A 15 10.76 -18.30 -21.59
C ASP A 15 11.40 -17.52 -20.42
N GLY A 16 11.22 -16.19 -20.39
CA GLY A 16 11.81 -15.27 -19.41
C GLY A 16 13.16 -14.71 -19.84
N THR A 17 13.66 -15.09 -21.03
CA THR A 17 14.91 -14.62 -21.59
C THR A 17 14.64 -13.58 -22.68
N PHE A 18 15.21 -12.39 -22.53
CA PHE A 18 15.06 -11.31 -23.50
C PHE A 18 16.20 -11.40 -24.53
N ASP A 19 16.08 -12.21 -25.55
CA ASP A 19 17.11 -12.50 -26.53
C ASP A 19 16.82 -11.98 -27.96
N ASP A 20 15.61 -11.52 -28.22
CA ASP A 20 15.21 -10.93 -29.51
C ASP A 20 15.51 -9.43 -29.56
N ASP A 21 16.55 -9.04 -30.27
CA ASP A 21 17.01 -7.64 -30.38
C ASP A 21 16.16 -6.84 -31.37
N LEU A 22 15.33 -5.95 -30.85
CA LEU A 22 14.53 -4.99 -31.62
C LEU A 22 15.22 -3.65 -31.81
N THR A 23 16.39 -3.41 -31.20
CA THR A 23 17.08 -2.10 -31.17
C THR A 23 17.30 -1.52 -32.56
N GLY A 24 17.73 -2.37 -33.50
CA GLY A 24 18.00 -1.96 -34.88
C GLY A 24 16.76 -1.53 -35.69
N PHE A 25 15.57 -1.84 -35.21
CA PHE A 25 14.31 -1.48 -35.85
C PHE A 25 13.68 -0.21 -35.27
N VAL A 26 14.15 0.26 -34.12
CA VAL A 26 13.51 1.40 -33.42
C VAL A 26 13.74 2.68 -34.19
N GLU A 27 12.65 3.30 -34.62
CA GLU A 27 12.59 4.64 -35.23
C GLU A 27 12.06 5.59 -34.16
N ALA A 28 12.94 6.21 -33.38
CA ALA A 28 12.54 7.12 -32.35
C ALA A 28 12.00 8.43 -32.95
N PRO A 29 10.86 8.95 -32.47
CA PRO A 29 10.35 10.26 -32.90
C PRO A 29 11.34 11.36 -32.53
N GLY A 30 11.32 12.48 -33.25
CA GLY A 30 12.23 13.61 -32.97
C GLY A 30 12.15 14.15 -31.53
N SER A 31 11.04 13.89 -30.83
CA SER A 31 10.85 14.18 -29.40
C SER A 31 11.47 13.13 -28.45
N GLY A 32 11.99 12.03 -28.99
CA GLY A 32 12.47 10.89 -28.18
C GLY A 32 11.36 9.91 -27.75
N ILE A 33 11.76 8.83 -27.10
CA ILE A 33 10.85 7.85 -26.51
C ILE A 33 10.63 8.23 -25.05
N ARG A 34 9.37 8.36 -24.66
CA ARG A 34 9.00 8.63 -23.28
C ARG A 34 8.61 7.35 -22.56
N ILE A 35 9.22 7.13 -21.40
CA ILE A 35 8.93 6.01 -20.49
C ILE A 35 8.46 6.63 -19.19
N GLN A 36 7.27 6.28 -18.73
CA GLN A 36 6.69 6.78 -17.48
C GLN A 36 6.50 5.63 -16.52
N ARG A 37 7.03 5.78 -15.32
CA ARG A 37 6.85 4.85 -14.20
C ARG A 37 6.40 5.63 -12.97
N GLY A 38 5.60 5.01 -12.11
CA GLY A 38 5.17 5.70 -10.90
C GLY A 38 4.37 4.80 -9.96
N ILE A 39 4.21 5.29 -8.74
CA ILE A 39 3.35 4.71 -7.71
C ILE A 39 2.11 5.58 -7.60
N GLY A 40 0.94 4.97 -7.57
CA GLY A 40 -0.32 5.68 -7.39
C GLY A 40 -0.57 5.99 -5.92
N ARG A 41 -0.94 7.25 -5.60
CA ARG A 41 -1.17 7.71 -4.23
C ARG A 41 -2.49 7.28 -3.61
N ASP A 42 -3.48 6.96 -4.41
CA ASP A 42 -4.85 6.65 -3.98
C ASP A 42 -5.14 5.15 -3.99
N GLY A 43 -4.12 4.32 -3.76
CA GLY A 43 -4.22 2.86 -3.81
C GLY A 43 -4.49 2.32 -5.22
N LYS A 44 -4.41 3.20 -6.25
CA LYS A 44 -4.49 2.78 -7.64
C LYS A 44 -3.09 2.70 -8.20
N PRO A 45 -2.73 1.58 -8.86
CA PRO A 45 -1.42 1.47 -9.47
C PRO A 45 -1.29 2.52 -10.57
N ALA A 46 -0.21 3.30 -10.54
CA ALA A 46 0.20 4.03 -11.72
C ALA A 46 0.78 3.00 -12.70
N THR A 47 0.22 2.92 -13.88
CA THR A 47 0.69 1.98 -14.90
C THR A 47 1.93 2.51 -15.59
N THR A 48 2.95 1.66 -15.76
CA THR A 48 4.09 1.95 -16.63
C THR A 48 3.64 1.88 -18.08
N LYS A 49 3.92 2.94 -18.85
CA LYS A 49 3.56 2.99 -20.26
C LYS A 49 4.70 3.52 -21.10
N PHE A 50 4.91 2.89 -22.23
CA PHE A 50 5.75 3.42 -23.29
C PHE A 50 5.24 2.94 -24.65
N SER A 51 5.62 3.65 -25.72
CA SER A 51 5.34 3.23 -27.07
C SER A 51 6.59 3.25 -27.92
N LEU A 52 6.73 2.24 -28.76
CA LEU A 52 7.81 2.10 -29.72
C LEU A 52 7.26 2.25 -31.14
N THR A 53 8.03 2.90 -31.99
CA THR A 53 7.81 2.88 -33.43
C THR A 53 8.93 2.08 -34.06
N LEU A 54 8.61 0.96 -34.68
CA LEU A 54 9.57 0.07 -35.33
C LEU A 54 9.52 0.25 -36.85
N SER A 55 10.69 0.30 -37.49
CA SER A 55 10.80 0.24 -38.94
C SER A 55 10.29 -1.11 -39.46
N ASN A 56 9.33 -1.08 -40.35
CA ASN A 56 8.75 -2.29 -40.94
C ASN A 56 9.00 -2.33 -42.47
N ARG A 57 10.19 -1.87 -42.90
CA ARG A 57 10.54 -1.73 -44.32
C ARG A 57 10.57 -3.07 -45.07
N GLY A 58 11.01 -4.11 -44.43
CA GLY A 58 11.02 -5.50 -44.94
C GLY A 58 9.73 -6.27 -44.65
N GLY A 59 8.79 -5.68 -43.93
CA GLY A 59 7.56 -6.34 -43.50
C GLY A 59 7.76 -7.27 -42.31
N GLU A 60 8.83 -7.08 -41.53
CA GLU A 60 9.20 -7.93 -40.38
C GLU A 60 8.07 -7.98 -39.35
N PHE A 61 7.40 -6.87 -39.10
CA PHE A 61 6.31 -6.72 -38.13
C PHE A 61 4.92 -6.74 -38.76
N THR A 62 4.78 -7.35 -39.93
CA THR A 62 3.47 -7.57 -40.58
C THR A 62 2.97 -8.96 -40.21
N PRO A 63 1.84 -9.10 -39.48
CA PRO A 63 1.39 -10.39 -38.92
C PRO A 63 1.18 -11.50 -39.96
N GLU A 64 0.77 -11.15 -41.19
CA GLU A 64 0.53 -12.09 -42.26
C GLU A 64 1.78 -12.41 -43.11
N ASN A 65 2.92 -11.79 -42.82
CA ASN A 65 4.17 -12.05 -43.57
C ASN A 65 4.81 -13.38 -43.13
N THR A 66 4.50 -14.45 -43.83
CA THR A 66 5.05 -15.81 -43.57
C THR A 66 6.55 -15.93 -43.78
N ALA A 67 7.22 -14.92 -44.39
CA ALA A 67 8.66 -14.87 -44.58
C ALA A 67 9.38 -14.15 -43.43
N SER A 68 8.65 -13.52 -42.52
CA SER A 68 9.20 -12.85 -41.33
C SER A 68 9.70 -13.85 -40.31
N ALA A 69 10.82 -13.54 -39.64
CA ALA A 69 11.29 -14.29 -38.47
C ALA A 69 10.28 -14.20 -37.31
N TYR A 70 9.45 -13.14 -37.26
CA TYR A 70 8.44 -12.92 -36.22
C TYR A 70 7.04 -13.39 -36.60
N TYR A 71 6.90 -14.18 -37.69
CA TYR A 71 5.62 -14.72 -38.10
C TYR A 71 5.00 -15.61 -37.01
N GLY A 72 3.78 -15.27 -36.59
CA GLY A 72 3.08 -16.00 -35.52
C GLY A 72 3.53 -15.63 -34.09
N LEU A 73 4.47 -14.68 -33.92
CA LEU A 73 4.99 -14.26 -32.61
C LEU A 73 4.48 -12.87 -32.21
N LEU A 74 3.89 -12.09 -33.15
CA LEU A 74 3.40 -10.72 -32.91
C LEU A 74 2.03 -10.76 -32.21
N GLU A 75 2.02 -11.25 -30.99
CA GLU A 75 0.82 -11.40 -30.16
C GLU A 75 0.76 -10.32 -29.07
N PRO A 76 -0.44 -9.99 -28.57
CA PRO A 76 -0.56 -9.24 -27.32
C PRO A 76 0.09 -10.01 -26.15
N GLY A 77 0.70 -9.26 -25.22
CA GLY A 77 1.33 -9.84 -24.03
C GLY A 77 2.78 -10.33 -24.24
N VAL A 78 3.43 -10.02 -25.38
CA VAL A 78 4.89 -10.25 -25.55
C VAL A 78 5.65 -9.29 -24.65
N PRO A 79 6.55 -9.79 -23.76
CA PRO A 79 7.38 -8.95 -22.92
C PRO A 79 8.41 -8.17 -23.73
N ILE A 80 8.57 -6.88 -23.46
CA ILE A 80 9.57 -6.00 -24.07
C ILE A 80 10.31 -5.26 -22.97
N ARG A 81 11.63 -5.36 -22.98
CA ARG A 81 12.53 -4.72 -22.00
C ARG A 81 13.31 -3.59 -22.63
N PHE A 82 13.33 -2.47 -21.94
CA PHE A 82 14.14 -1.31 -22.28
C PHE A 82 15.34 -1.23 -21.34
N THR A 83 16.55 -1.27 -21.89
CA THR A 83 17.81 -1.29 -21.11
C THR A 83 18.72 -0.16 -21.55
N ALA A 84 19.44 0.44 -20.60
CA ALA A 84 20.51 1.40 -20.84
C ALA A 84 21.83 0.79 -20.38
N THR A 85 22.85 0.79 -21.23
CA THR A 85 24.22 0.40 -20.83
C THR A 85 25.06 1.65 -20.66
N HIS A 86 25.64 1.84 -19.46
CA HIS A 86 26.56 2.93 -19.15
C HIS A 86 27.77 2.38 -18.40
N SER A 87 28.99 2.75 -18.86
CA SER A 87 30.25 2.30 -18.24
C SER A 87 30.34 0.77 -18.06
N ALA A 88 29.84 0.01 -19.06
CA ALA A 88 29.75 -1.46 -19.06
C ALA A 88 28.81 -2.05 -17.99
N THR A 89 27.92 -1.26 -17.42
CA THR A 89 26.84 -1.71 -16.54
C THR A 89 25.52 -1.56 -17.26
N ASP A 90 24.70 -2.61 -17.24
CA ASP A 90 23.35 -2.61 -17.80
C ASP A 90 22.33 -2.24 -16.72
N TYR A 91 21.48 -1.30 -17.05
CA TYR A 91 20.38 -0.83 -16.20
C TYR A 91 19.05 -1.11 -16.89
N THR A 92 18.22 -1.93 -16.28
CA THR A 92 16.85 -2.13 -16.76
C THR A 92 16.01 -0.90 -16.39
N ILE A 93 15.52 -0.19 -17.40
CA ILE A 93 14.71 1.03 -17.19
C ILE A 93 13.25 0.68 -17.00
N CYS A 94 12.73 -0.22 -17.81
CA CYS A 94 11.38 -0.78 -17.66
C CYS A 94 11.24 -2.07 -18.45
N THR A 95 10.29 -2.89 -18.02
CA THR A 95 9.75 -4.01 -18.77
C THR A 95 8.25 -3.78 -18.92
N GLY A 96 7.75 -3.91 -20.12
CA GLY A 96 6.33 -3.80 -20.44
C GLY A 96 5.91 -4.92 -21.37
N TYR A 97 4.63 -5.10 -21.54
CA TYR A 97 4.02 -6.10 -22.40
C TYR A 97 3.40 -5.42 -23.60
N ALA A 98 3.69 -5.87 -24.80
CA ALA A 98 3.10 -5.35 -26.02
C ALA A 98 1.59 -5.63 -26.04
N MET A 99 0.79 -4.59 -25.84
CA MET A 99 -0.67 -4.72 -25.86
C MET A 99 -1.20 -4.71 -27.28
N ARG A 100 -0.46 -4.07 -28.19
CA ARG A 100 -0.88 -3.88 -29.56
C ARG A 100 0.31 -3.74 -30.51
N TRP A 101 0.23 -4.44 -31.66
CA TRP A 101 1.13 -4.31 -32.80
C TRP A 101 0.34 -3.66 -33.95
N GLN A 102 0.60 -2.40 -34.26
CA GLN A 102 -0.14 -1.68 -35.29
C GLN A 102 0.78 -1.31 -36.46
N THR A 103 0.63 -2.02 -37.55
CA THR A 103 1.35 -1.70 -38.80
C THR A 103 0.63 -0.61 -39.57
N SER A 104 1.39 0.31 -40.13
CA SER A 104 0.89 1.38 -40.98
C SER A 104 1.79 1.52 -42.19
N TRP A 105 1.17 1.78 -43.36
CA TRP A 105 1.87 2.12 -44.56
C TRP A 105 1.12 3.20 -45.34
N ALA A 106 1.84 4.19 -45.81
CA ALA A 106 1.32 5.24 -46.67
C ALA A 106 1.96 5.16 -48.06
N ALA A 107 1.25 5.49 -49.11
CA ALA A 107 1.75 5.46 -50.47
C ALA A 107 3.01 6.35 -50.59
N GLY A 108 4.15 5.74 -50.94
CA GLY A 108 5.44 6.42 -51.04
C GLY A 108 6.17 6.70 -49.72
N ALA A 109 5.64 6.23 -48.57
CA ALA A 109 6.28 6.32 -47.26
C ALA A 109 6.79 4.97 -46.79
N VAL A 110 7.65 5.01 -45.77
CA VAL A 110 8.18 3.82 -45.10
C VAL A 110 7.09 3.17 -44.30
N SER A 111 6.97 1.83 -44.35
CA SER A 111 6.11 1.06 -43.49
C SER A 111 6.67 1.08 -42.06
N MET A 112 5.81 1.29 -41.09
CA MET A 112 6.13 1.37 -39.68
C MET A 112 5.21 0.43 -38.89
N CYS A 113 5.71 -0.05 -37.75
CA CYS A 113 4.89 -0.75 -36.74
C CYS A 113 4.95 0.04 -35.43
N GLN A 114 3.80 0.47 -34.94
CA GLN A 114 3.69 1.06 -33.61
C GLN A 114 3.34 -0.03 -32.61
N VAL A 115 4.11 -0.11 -31.51
CA VAL A 115 3.90 -1.05 -30.42
C VAL A 115 3.56 -0.24 -29.17
N GLU A 116 2.40 -0.48 -28.62
CA GLU A 116 1.95 0.11 -27.35
C GLU A 116 2.23 -0.89 -26.24
N CYS A 117 3.01 -0.48 -25.24
CA CYS A 117 3.40 -1.32 -24.12
C CYS A 117 2.85 -0.78 -22.81
N GLU A 118 2.29 -1.67 -22.01
CA GLU A 118 1.88 -1.45 -20.63
C GLU A 118 2.54 -2.50 -19.71
N ASP A 119 2.54 -2.25 -18.41
CA ASP A 119 3.15 -3.18 -17.44
C ASP A 119 2.30 -4.44 -17.18
N ILE A 120 2.77 -5.28 -16.25
CA ILE A 120 2.13 -6.53 -15.85
C ILE A 120 0.68 -6.31 -15.35
N PHE A 121 0.32 -5.14 -14.84
CA PHE A 121 -1.04 -4.85 -14.37
C PHE A 121 -2.06 -4.81 -15.51
N ALA A 122 -1.63 -4.47 -16.73
CA ALA A 122 -2.49 -4.59 -17.90
C ALA A 122 -2.83 -6.06 -18.20
N ILE A 123 -1.84 -6.95 -18.07
CA ILE A 123 -2.05 -8.40 -18.24
C ILE A 123 -2.99 -8.94 -17.15
N LEU A 124 -2.78 -8.55 -15.89
CA LEU A 124 -3.64 -8.97 -14.77
C LEU A 124 -5.07 -8.43 -14.89
N ARG A 125 -5.23 -7.20 -15.39
CA ARG A 125 -6.55 -6.59 -15.64
C ARG A 125 -7.36 -7.36 -16.69
N ASP A 126 -6.69 -7.86 -17.72
CA ASP A 126 -7.31 -8.51 -18.87
C ASP A 126 -7.30 -10.05 -18.73
N ALA A 127 -6.70 -10.59 -17.66
CA ALA A 127 -6.65 -12.02 -17.39
C ALA A 127 -8.02 -12.62 -16.98
N ASP A 128 -8.13 -13.93 -17.13
CA ASP A 128 -9.29 -14.68 -16.65
C ASP A 128 -9.48 -14.53 -15.14
N SER A 129 -10.71 -14.69 -14.69
CA SER A 129 -11.03 -14.60 -13.27
C SER A 129 -10.32 -15.65 -12.44
N VAL A 130 -9.83 -15.25 -11.27
CA VAL A 130 -9.12 -16.11 -10.33
C VAL A 130 -10.04 -16.66 -9.26
N ASN A 131 -9.73 -17.89 -8.81
CA ASN A 131 -10.39 -18.54 -7.69
C ASN A 131 -9.32 -19.03 -6.71
N VAL A 132 -9.42 -18.62 -5.45
CA VAL A 132 -8.52 -19.01 -4.36
C VAL A 132 -9.33 -19.57 -3.22
N THR A 133 -8.91 -20.74 -2.71
CA THR A 133 -9.55 -21.39 -1.55
C THR A 133 -9.43 -20.49 -0.32
N ALA A 134 -10.50 -20.44 0.47
CA ALA A 134 -10.54 -19.65 1.68
C ALA A 134 -9.51 -20.18 2.70
N ASP A 135 -8.86 -19.24 3.40
CA ASP A 135 -7.83 -19.54 4.38
C ASP A 135 -7.84 -18.42 5.43
N ASP A 136 -7.80 -18.79 6.70
CA ASP A 136 -7.84 -17.89 7.86
C ASP A 136 -6.48 -17.73 8.55
N THR A 137 -5.40 -18.20 7.89
CA THR A 137 -4.04 -18.18 8.44
C THR A 137 -3.05 -17.35 7.61
N ARG A 138 -3.49 -16.78 6.47
CA ARG A 138 -2.62 -16.00 5.59
C ARG A 138 -2.40 -14.60 6.14
N ASP A 139 -1.19 -14.12 5.98
CA ASP A 139 -0.85 -12.70 5.95
C ASP A 139 -0.99 -12.13 4.52
N THR A 140 -0.70 -10.85 4.36
CA THR A 140 -0.96 -10.14 3.12
C THR A 140 -0.12 -10.67 1.96
N ASP A 141 1.18 -10.93 2.16
CA ASP A 141 2.04 -11.45 1.08
C ASP A 141 1.66 -12.89 0.71
N ALA A 142 1.36 -13.75 1.67
CA ALA A 142 0.89 -15.11 1.40
C ALA A 142 -0.45 -15.12 0.63
N ALA A 143 -1.33 -14.16 0.89
CA ALA A 143 -2.56 -14.00 0.13
C ALA A 143 -2.31 -13.52 -1.31
N LEU A 144 -1.38 -12.58 -1.52
CA LEU A 144 -0.94 -12.16 -2.86
C LEU A 144 -0.30 -13.30 -3.63
N ILE A 145 0.55 -14.09 -2.96
CA ILE A 145 1.17 -15.31 -3.52
C ILE A 145 0.10 -16.30 -3.99
N ALA A 146 -0.93 -16.52 -3.19
CA ALA A 146 -2.01 -17.44 -3.54
C ALA A 146 -2.79 -17.01 -4.81
N ILE A 147 -2.96 -15.70 -5.04
CA ILE A 147 -3.53 -15.19 -6.30
C ILE A 147 -2.58 -15.46 -7.47
N MET A 148 -1.28 -15.18 -7.31
CA MET A 148 -0.28 -15.39 -8.36
C MET A 148 -0.14 -16.86 -8.73
N ASP A 149 -0.09 -17.75 -7.74
CA ASP A 149 0.00 -19.19 -7.94
C ASP A 149 -1.25 -19.73 -8.68
N ALA A 150 -2.45 -19.20 -8.37
CA ALA A 150 -3.68 -19.54 -9.08
C ALA A 150 -3.69 -19.11 -10.56
N LEU A 151 -2.87 -18.11 -10.92
CA LEU A 151 -2.64 -17.66 -12.30
C LEU A 151 -1.47 -18.40 -12.98
N GLY A 152 -0.74 -19.25 -12.26
CA GLY A 152 0.45 -19.93 -12.76
C GLY A 152 1.69 -19.03 -12.83
N LEU A 153 1.68 -17.85 -12.20
CA LEU A 153 2.84 -16.98 -12.08
C LEU A 153 3.83 -17.56 -11.05
N VAL A 154 5.13 -17.43 -11.35
CA VAL A 154 6.18 -18.05 -10.54
C VAL A 154 6.85 -17.04 -9.59
N ALA A 155 7.69 -17.53 -8.68
CA ALA A 155 8.43 -16.68 -7.74
C ALA A 155 9.32 -15.63 -8.43
N GLY A 156 9.75 -15.86 -9.67
CA GLY A 156 10.51 -14.90 -10.48
C GLY A 156 9.71 -13.67 -10.92
N ASP A 157 8.37 -13.73 -10.89
CA ASP A 157 7.46 -12.66 -11.33
C ASP A 157 7.10 -11.69 -10.20
N ARG A 158 7.64 -11.90 -8.99
CA ARG A 158 7.30 -11.15 -7.79
C ARG A 158 8.54 -10.72 -6.99
N ASN A 159 8.38 -9.60 -6.29
CA ASN A 159 9.34 -9.06 -5.32
C ASN A 159 8.52 -8.50 -4.15
N PHE A 160 8.22 -9.35 -3.16
CA PHE A 160 7.34 -9.04 -2.04
C PHE A 160 8.13 -8.94 -0.75
N ASP A 161 7.82 -7.92 0.04
CA ASP A 161 8.17 -7.89 1.45
C ASP A 161 7.25 -8.85 2.22
N ASP A 162 7.70 -9.31 3.38
CA ASP A 162 6.87 -10.09 4.29
C ASP A 162 5.68 -9.23 4.75
N GLY A 163 4.46 -9.72 4.59
CA GLY A 163 3.24 -9.05 5.00
C GLY A 163 3.14 -8.97 6.52
N VAL A 164 2.78 -7.82 7.04
CA VAL A 164 2.64 -7.59 8.49
C VAL A 164 1.20 -7.79 8.95
N GLN A 165 0.23 -7.60 8.07
CA GLN A 165 -1.18 -7.72 8.37
C GLN A 165 -1.66 -9.15 8.22
N ALA A 166 -2.01 -9.80 9.34
CA ALA A 166 -2.75 -11.06 9.30
C ALA A 166 -4.16 -10.82 8.75
N LEU A 167 -4.59 -11.64 7.82
CA LEU A 167 -5.92 -11.61 7.23
C LEU A 167 -6.80 -12.68 7.92
N PRO A 168 -7.79 -12.30 8.72
CA PRO A 168 -8.65 -13.26 9.43
C PRO A 168 -9.39 -14.23 8.52
N MET A 169 -9.56 -13.87 7.25
CA MET A 169 -10.11 -14.72 6.20
C MET A 169 -9.76 -14.13 4.85
N HIS A 170 -9.12 -14.88 3.98
CA HIS A 170 -8.85 -14.51 2.60
C HIS A 170 -9.36 -15.57 1.62
N PHE A 171 -10.02 -15.17 0.55
CA PHE A 171 -10.46 -16.00 -0.57
C PHE A 171 -10.72 -15.15 -1.81
N ALA A 172 -10.73 -15.79 -2.98
CA ALA A 172 -11.19 -15.15 -4.22
C ALA A 172 -12.18 -16.06 -4.95
N VAL A 173 -13.26 -15.48 -5.46
CA VAL A 173 -14.34 -16.21 -6.16
C VAL A 173 -14.66 -15.49 -7.46
N GLY A 174 -14.10 -15.95 -8.57
CA GLY A 174 -14.38 -15.40 -9.89
C GLY A 174 -14.03 -13.92 -10.02
N GLN A 175 -13.05 -13.44 -9.26
CA GLN A 175 -12.63 -12.04 -9.25
C GLN A 175 -11.59 -11.76 -10.34
N ASN A 176 -11.55 -10.51 -10.81
CA ASN A 176 -10.43 -10.05 -11.62
C ASN A 176 -9.12 -10.10 -10.78
N PRO A 177 -8.02 -10.66 -11.32
CA PRO A 177 -6.80 -10.84 -10.56
C PRO A 177 -6.22 -9.52 -10.01
N LEU A 178 -6.18 -8.47 -10.82
CA LEU A 178 -5.66 -7.17 -10.38
C LEU A 178 -6.52 -6.60 -9.25
N GLU A 179 -7.85 -6.66 -9.39
CA GLU A 179 -8.75 -6.19 -8.33
C GLU A 179 -8.58 -6.99 -7.03
N ALA A 180 -8.42 -8.32 -7.13
CA ALA A 180 -8.18 -9.18 -5.96
C ALA A 180 -6.85 -8.81 -5.27
N MET A 181 -5.77 -8.63 -6.03
CA MET A 181 -4.47 -8.23 -5.48
C MET A 181 -4.51 -6.83 -4.86
N MET A 182 -5.20 -5.88 -5.48
CA MET A 182 -5.36 -4.53 -4.94
C MET A 182 -6.16 -4.52 -3.63
N GLN A 183 -7.18 -5.36 -3.50
CA GLN A 183 -7.94 -5.51 -2.25
C GLN A 183 -7.09 -6.08 -1.12
N ILE A 184 -6.21 -7.04 -1.44
CA ILE A 184 -5.28 -7.62 -0.47
C ILE A 184 -4.27 -6.55 -0.05
N ALA A 185 -3.61 -5.88 -0.99
CA ALA A 185 -2.65 -4.82 -0.69
C ALA A 185 -3.28 -3.68 0.14
N ALA A 186 -4.53 -3.28 -0.18
CA ALA A 186 -5.27 -2.30 0.61
C ALA A 186 -5.57 -2.79 2.04
N SER A 187 -5.68 -4.11 2.26
CA SER A 187 -5.90 -4.69 3.59
C SER A 187 -4.66 -4.61 4.48
N GLU A 188 -3.47 -4.41 3.91
CA GLU A 188 -2.23 -4.14 4.63
C GLU A 188 -2.16 -2.73 5.25
N MET A 189 -3.10 -1.84 4.95
CA MET A 189 -3.15 -0.49 5.52
C MET A 189 -1.81 0.26 5.47
N GLY A 190 -1.44 0.74 4.29
CA GLY A 190 -0.16 1.39 4.02
C GLY A 190 0.74 0.56 3.10
N GLY A 191 0.35 -0.67 2.82
CA GLY A 191 1.00 -1.51 1.81
C GLY A 191 0.82 -0.93 0.39
N MET A 192 1.83 -1.12 -0.43
CA MET A 192 1.84 -0.60 -1.81
C MET A 192 2.14 -1.72 -2.80
N LEU A 193 1.41 -1.71 -3.91
CA LEU A 193 1.57 -2.67 -5.01
C LEU A 193 1.87 -1.92 -6.30
N TYR A 194 3.00 -2.22 -6.96
CA TYR A 194 3.42 -1.58 -8.20
C TYR A 194 4.39 -2.47 -9.00
N PRO A 195 4.58 -2.24 -10.31
CA PRO A 195 5.56 -2.97 -11.10
C PRO A 195 6.96 -2.38 -10.90
N ASP A 196 7.99 -3.23 -10.68
CA ASP A 196 9.38 -2.81 -10.70
C ASP A 196 9.92 -2.67 -12.14
N ALA A 197 11.16 -2.16 -12.30
CA ALA A 197 11.77 -1.98 -13.62
C ALA A 197 11.91 -3.29 -14.40
N THR A 198 12.10 -4.40 -13.70
CA THR A 198 12.29 -5.72 -14.31
C THR A 198 10.99 -6.37 -14.78
N GLY A 199 9.84 -5.75 -14.48
CA GLY A 199 8.50 -6.21 -14.83
C GLY A 199 7.86 -7.13 -13.80
N ARG A 200 8.51 -7.32 -12.63
CA ARG A 200 7.93 -8.08 -11.53
C ARG A 200 6.91 -7.23 -10.77
N ILE A 201 5.99 -7.88 -10.11
CA ILE A 201 5.07 -7.25 -9.18
C ILE A 201 5.83 -7.03 -7.87
N ARG A 202 5.97 -5.76 -7.46
CA ARG A 202 6.54 -5.36 -6.17
C ARG A 202 5.42 -5.13 -5.17
N PHE A 203 5.51 -5.75 -4.00
CA PHE A 203 4.70 -5.44 -2.84
C PHE A 203 5.60 -4.90 -1.73
N GLU A 204 5.32 -3.69 -1.27
CA GLU A 204 5.91 -3.12 -0.07
C GLU A 204 4.91 -3.22 1.07
N ALA A 205 5.32 -3.86 2.16
CA ALA A 205 4.53 -3.92 3.38
C ALA A 205 4.44 -2.54 4.05
N ARG A 206 3.51 -2.34 4.96
CA ARG A 206 3.19 -1.04 5.57
C ARG A 206 4.37 -0.30 6.22
N ASN A 207 5.38 -1.02 6.68
CA ASN A 207 6.53 -0.44 7.36
C ASN A 207 7.81 -0.38 6.49
N SER A 208 7.71 -0.73 5.21
CA SER A 208 8.88 -0.78 4.30
C SER A 208 9.52 0.59 4.09
N ARG A 209 8.75 1.68 4.20
CA ARG A 209 9.22 3.06 4.01
C ARG A 209 9.50 3.80 5.30
N LEU A 210 10.12 3.11 6.26
CA LEU A 210 10.58 3.70 7.51
C LEU A 210 12.11 3.83 7.56
N GLY A 211 12.77 3.79 6.39
CA GLY A 211 14.22 3.92 6.29
C GLY A 211 14.71 5.29 6.75
N THR A 212 15.83 5.29 7.49
CA THR A 212 16.53 6.50 7.94
C THR A 212 17.84 6.71 7.20
N THR A 213 18.31 5.70 6.45
CA THR A 213 19.54 5.76 5.67
C THR A 213 19.19 5.86 4.20
N ALA A 214 19.60 6.95 3.56
CA ALA A 214 19.37 7.16 2.14
C ALA A 214 20.16 6.14 1.28
N ASP A 215 19.54 5.68 0.20
CA ASP A 215 20.19 4.85 -0.82
C ASP A 215 21.18 5.69 -1.65
N ASP A 216 20.86 6.99 -1.85
CA ASP A 216 21.73 7.93 -2.56
C ASP A 216 21.52 9.37 -2.06
N THR A 217 22.45 10.27 -2.41
CA THR A 217 22.40 11.69 -2.03
C THR A 217 22.48 12.57 -3.27
N TRP A 218 21.43 13.38 -3.48
CA TRP A 218 21.29 14.28 -4.62
C TRP A 218 21.23 15.74 -4.16
N GLY A 219 21.56 16.67 -5.06
CA GLY A 219 21.42 18.09 -4.79
C GLY A 219 22.63 18.91 -5.23
N ASP A 220 22.63 20.19 -4.90
CA ASP A 220 23.63 21.18 -5.32
C ASP A 220 25.02 21.00 -4.68
N THR A 221 25.11 20.20 -3.61
CA THR A 221 26.37 19.84 -2.95
C THR A 221 27.01 18.55 -3.50
N THR A 222 26.35 17.89 -4.48
CA THR A 222 26.78 16.61 -5.08
C THR A 222 27.05 16.76 -6.57
N THR A 223 27.38 15.64 -7.23
CA THR A 223 27.49 15.57 -8.70
C THR A 223 26.14 15.36 -9.40
N ILE A 224 25.06 15.07 -8.64
CA ILE A 224 23.72 14.76 -9.15
C ILE A 224 22.80 15.97 -8.93
N VAL A 225 22.96 16.97 -9.80
CA VAL A 225 22.30 18.27 -9.68
C VAL A 225 21.13 18.36 -10.67
N PRO A 226 19.90 18.66 -10.20
CA PRO A 226 18.77 18.91 -11.12
C PRO A 226 18.96 20.23 -11.88
N VAL A 227 18.46 20.28 -13.10
CA VAL A 227 18.41 21.51 -13.92
C VAL A 227 17.16 22.36 -13.63
N ALA A 228 16.12 21.74 -13.07
CA ALA A 228 14.94 22.44 -12.59
C ALA A 228 14.32 21.70 -11.41
N ILE A 229 13.75 22.47 -10.49
CA ILE A 229 13.09 21.99 -9.27
C ILE A 229 11.68 22.56 -9.26
N GLY A 230 10.68 21.67 -9.21
CA GLY A 230 9.31 22.02 -8.91
C GLY A 230 8.99 21.65 -7.45
N TYR A 231 8.43 22.59 -6.72
CA TYR A 231 7.93 22.37 -5.37
C TYR A 231 6.43 22.64 -5.38
N ASP A 232 5.62 21.63 -5.16
CA ASP A 232 4.17 21.74 -5.15
C ASP A 232 3.64 21.42 -3.75
N LEU A 233 2.81 22.30 -3.24
CA LEU A 233 2.08 22.15 -1.99
C LEU A 233 0.59 22.15 -2.32
N ASN A 234 0.06 21.00 -2.76
CA ASN A 234 -1.29 20.92 -3.27
C ASN A 234 -2.36 20.97 -2.15
N PRO A 235 -3.05 22.10 -1.95
CA PRO A 235 -4.08 22.22 -0.91
C PRO A 235 -5.36 21.43 -1.23
N LEU A 236 -5.54 20.97 -2.47
CA LEU A 236 -6.71 20.17 -2.87
C LEU A 236 -6.64 18.71 -2.35
N GLU A 237 -5.47 18.29 -1.88
CA GLU A 237 -5.30 16.97 -1.25
C GLU A 237 -5.57 16.97 0.26
N LEU A 238 -6.01 18.08 0.83
CA LEU A 238 -6.38 18.14 2.23
C LEU A 238 -7.54 17.18 2.54
N VAL A 239 -7.29 16.25 3.46
CA VAL A 239 -8.30 15.32 3.96
C VAL A 239 -8.94 15.91 5.21
N THR A 240 -10.27 15.98 5.22
CA THR A 240 -11.04 16.52 6.36
C THR A 240 -11.87 15.46 7.06
N LYS A 241 -12.07 14.34 6.40
CA LYS A 241 -12.76 13.17 6.96
C LYS A 241 -12.17 11.90 6.37
N VAL A 242 -11.99 10.89 7.21
CA VAL A 242 -11.62 9.53 6.80
C VAL A 242 -12.68 8.57 7.28
N THR A 243 -13.09 7.66 6.42
CA THR A 243 -13.96 6.54 6.75
C THR A 243 -13.27 5.27 6.25
N ALA A 244 -12.82 4.44 7.17
CA ALA A 244 -12.25 3.12 6.87
C ALA A 244 -13.28 2.04 7.18
N ARG A 245 -13.47 1.08 6.27
CA ARG A 245 -14.44 -0.01 6.41
C ARG A 245 -13.77 -1.33 6.15
N SER A 246 -14.09 -2.33 6.96
CA SER A 246 -13.67 -3.72 6.75
C SER A 246 -14.87 -4.65 6.74
N THR A 247 -14.82 -5.67 5.90
CA THR A 247 -15.79 -6.76 5.90
C THR A 247 -15.22 -7.90 6.73
N VAL A 248 -15.94 -8.31 7.77
CA VAL A 248 -15.50 -9.40 8.65
C VAL A 248 -16.09 -10.71 8.16
N PHE A 249 -15.22 -11.63 7.76
CA PHE A 249 -15.56 -13.01 7.47
C PHE A 249 -15.06 -13.92 8.61
N ARG A 250 -15.70 -15.07 8.78
CA ARG A 250 -15.28 -16.09 9.74
C ARG A 250 -15.47 -17.47 9.15
N THR A 251 -14.74 -18.44 9.69
CA THR A 251 -14.97 -19.86 9.45
C THR A 251 -16.28 -20.27 10.12
N GLY A 252 -17.18 -20.85 9.35
CA GLY A 252 -18.46 -21.37 9.84
C GLY A 252 -18.29 -22.72 10.56
N VAL A 253 -19.42 -23.32 10.91
CA VAL A 253 -19.43 -24.60 11.61
C VAL A 253 -18.98 -25.73 10.69
N ALA A 254 -18.03 -26.55 11.16
CA ALA A 254 -17.59 -27.75 10.46
C ALA A 254 -18.77 -28.69 10.14
N ASP A 255 -18.62 -29.49 9.09
CA ASP A 255 -19.64 -30.41 8.60
C ASP A 255 -20.96 -29.78 8.12
N THR A 256 -20.95 -28.48 7.86
CA THR A 256 -22.10 -27.78 7.28
C THR A 256 -22.27 -28.14 5.81
N GLU A 257 -23.50 -28.28 5.35
CA GLU A 257 -23.81 -28.52 3.94
C GLU A 257 -23.47 -27.29 3.09
N VAL A 258 -22.42 -27.39 2.28
CA VAL A 258 -21.99 -26.32 1.36
C VAL A 258 -22.56 -26.48 -0.04
N PHE A 259 -23.05 -27.69 -0.38
CA PHE A 259 -23.70 -27.98 -1.64
C PHE A 259 -24.57 -29.22 -1.53
N ALA A 260 -25.72 -29.23 -2.23
CA ALA A 260 -26.53 -30.42 -2.42
C ALA A 260 -27.15 -30.42 -3.81
N PHE A 261 -27.40 -31.58 -4.36
CA PHE A 261 -28.19 -31.68 -5.57
C PHE A 261 -29.63 -31.23 -5.31
N SER A 262 -30.08 -30.27 -6.12
CA SER A 262 -31.49 -29.91 -6.25
C SER A 262 -32.10 -30.65 -7.42
N GLU A 263 -33.46 -30.77 -7.45
CA GLU A 263 -34.20 -31.40 -8.53
C GLU A 263 -33.86 -30.87 -9.93
N ASN A 264 -33.40 -29.62 -10.03
CA ASN A 264 -33.02 -28.97 -11.30
C ASN A 264 -31.64 -29.38 -11.84
N MET A 265 -30.83 -30.11 -11.08
CA MET A 265 -29.49 -30.56 -11.50
C MET A 265 -29.50 -31.89 -12.21
N PHE A 266 -30.60 -32.63 -12.13
CA PHE A 266 -30.82 -33.81 -12.94
C PHE A 266 -31.21 -33.41 -14.38
N THR A 267 -30.81 -34.20 -15.37
CA THR A 267 -30.94 -33.90 -16.82
C THR A 267 -32.36 -33.72 -17.32
N LYS A 268 -33.38 -33.91 -16.46
CA LYS A 268 -34.78 -33.65 -16.73
C LYS A 268 -35.43 -32.94 -15.55
N PRO A 269 -36.32 -31.95 -15.77
CA PRO A 269 -36.97 -31.18 -14.70
C PRO A 269 -37.83 -32.01 -13.71
N THR A 270 -38.07 -33.27 -14.00
CA THR A 270 -38.88 -34.21 -13.18
C THR A 270 -38.05 -35.40 -12.67
N ALA A 271 -36.74 -35.45 -12.93
CA ALA A 271 -35.91 -36.56 -12.49
C ALA A 271 -35.43 -36.35 -11.05
N THR A 272 -35.72 -37.28 -10.17
CA THR A 272 -35.26 -37.33 -8.79
C THR A 272 -33.92 -38.08 -8.63
N SER A 273 -33.32 -38.50 -9.75
CA SER A 273 -32.10 -39.29 -9.78
C SER A 273 -31.35 -39.14 -11.10
N MET A 274 -30.06 -39.41 -11.08
CA MET A 274 -29.17 -39.39 -12.25
C MET A 274 -28.75 -40.82 -12.60
N ALA A 275 -29.06 -41.27 -13.82
CA ALA A 275 -28.67 -42.60 -14.32
C ALA A 275 -27.20 -42.59 -14.76
N LEU A 276 -26.45 -43.62 -14.34
CA LEU A 276 -25.10 -43.93 -14.79
C LEU A 276 -25.09 -45.37 -15.36
N ALA A 277 -24.73 -45.52 -16.63
CA ALA A 277 -24.57 -46.83 -17.25
C ALA A 277 -23.43 -47.63 -16.60
N ALA A 278 -23.37 -48.94 -16.88
CA ALA A 278 -22.29 -49.78 -16.37
C ALA A 278 -20.90 -49.24 -16.82
N GLY A 279 -20.01 -49.00 -15.87
CA GLY A 279 -18.67 -48.46 -16.13
C GLY A 279 -18.64 -46.98 -16.52
N GLU A 280 -19.76 -46.27 -16.50
CA GLU A 280 -19.82 -44.86 -16.86
C GLU A 280 -19.08 -44.01 -15.84
N VAL A 281 -18.31 -43.03 -16.36
CA VAL A 281 -17.66 -41.95 -15.60
C VAL A 281 -18.38 -40.66 -15.95
N TRP A 282 -18.93 -40.00 -14.93
CA TRP A 282 -19.55 -38.70 -15.06
C TRP A 282 -18.77 -37.68 -14.23
N GLU A 283 -18.49 -36.53 -14.83
CA GLU A 283 -17.68 -35.48 -14.17
C GLU A 283 -18.22 -34.10 -14.54
N ARG A 284 -18.39 -33.25 -13.54
CA ARG A 284 -18.80 -31.85 -13.73
C ARG A 284 -18.25 -30.94 -12.63
N THR A 285 -18.08 -29.66 -12.98
CA THR A 285 -17.71 -28.59 -12.06
C THR A 285 -18.97 -27.88 -11.56
N PHE A 286 -18.96 -27.58 -10.25
CA PHE A 286 -20.05 -26.88 -9.56
C PHE A 286 -19.49 -25.74 -8.73
N GLN A 287 -20.38 -24.81 -8.36
CA GLN A 287 -20.16 -23.77 -7.38
C GLN A 287 -20.91 -24.09 -6.09
N ALA A 288 -20.25 -24.08 -4.95
CA ALA A 288 -20.87 -24.20 -3.63
C ALA A 288 -21.70 -22.94 -3.30
N LYS A 289 -22.54 -23.03 -2.27
CA LYS A 289 -23.38 -21.92 -1.79
C LYS A 289 -22.56 -20.74 -1.28
N SER A 290 -21.36 -21.02 -0.76
CA SER A 290 -20.36 -20.05 -0.27
C SER A 290 -18.96 -20.59 -0.56
N ALA A 291 -17.93 -19.75 -0.45
CA ALA A 291 -16.56 -20.23 -0.29
C ALA A 291 -16.46 -21.11 0.97
N TYR A 292 -15.45 -21.95 1.03
CA TYR A 292 -15.20 -22.82 2.20
C TYR A 292 -13.70 -22.90 2.48
N VAL A 293 -13.36 -23.08 3.74
CA VAL A 293 -11.97 -23.26 4.19
C VAL A 293 -11.52 -24.71 3.93
N ALA A 294 -12.37 -25.66 4.25
CA ALA A 294 -12.09 -27.09 4.07
C ALA A 294 -13.34 -27.85 3.65
N LEU A 295 -13.14 -28.93 2.91
CA LEU A 295 -14.19 -29.89 2.58
C LEU A 295 -14.09 -31.11 3.49
N THR A 296 -15.23 -31.57 3.99
CA THR A 296 -15.33 -32.84 4.69
C THR A 296 -15.24 -33.99 3.69
N ALA A 297 -14.50 -35.03 4.03
CA ALA A 297 -14.43 -36.26 3.22
C ALA A 297 -15.81 -36.84 3.01
N LEU A 298 -16.10 -37.26 1.78
CA LEU A 298 -17.39 -37.85 1.45
C LEU A 298 -17.60 -39.18 2.18
N ASP A 299 -18.74 -39.32 2.82
CA ASP A 299 -19.19 -40.55 3.50
C ASP A 299 -20.26 -41.25 2.67
N SER A 300 -19.94 -42.49 2.21
CA SER A 300 -20.81 -43.30 1.42
C SER A 300 -22.05 -43.74 2.24
N GLY A 301 -23.23 -43.53 1.68
CA GLY A 301 -24.51 -43.78 2.35
C GLY A 301 -25.03 -42.61 3.18
N TYR A 302 -24.19 -41.64 3.49
CA TYR A 302 -24.56 -40.41 4.20
C TYR A 302 -24.53 -39.18 3.28
N ASP A 303 -23.48 -39.02 2.51
CA ASP A 303 -23.32 -37.87 1.61
C ASP A 303 -23.81 -38.17 0.19
N TYR A 304 -23.77 -39.41 -0.20
CA TYR A 304 -24.31 -39.83 -1.49
C TYR A 304 -24.92 -41.25 -1.41
N THR A 305 -25.94 -41.47 -2.22
CA THR A 305 -26.61 -42.77 -2.32
C THR A 305 -26.88 -43.11 -3.79
N ALA A 306 -26.90 -44.40 -4.09
CA ALA A 306 -27.31 -44.93 -5.41
C ALA A 306 -28.22 -46.15 -5.28
N ASN A 307 -29.08 -46.35 -6.28
CA ASN A 307 -30.05 -47.42 -6.33
C ASN A 307 -30.14 -48.00 -7.74
N ASP A 308 -30.63 -49.24 -7.91
CA ASP A 308 -30.90 -49.82 -9.23
C ASP A 308 -32.25 -49.38 -9.83
N ALA A 309 -33.07 -48.69 -9.06
CA ALA A 309 -34.31 -48.05 -9.52
C ALA A 309 -34.27 -46.54 -9.42
N ALA A 310 -34.70 -45.80 -10.41
CA ALA A 310 -34.67 -44.35 -10.49
C ALA A 310 -35.44 -43.65 -9.36
N ASN A 311 -36.42 -44.27 -8.77
CA ASN A 311 -37.22 -43.75 -7.66
C ASN A 311 -36.67 -44.12 -6.28
N GLY A 312 -35.49 -44.79 -6.21
CA GLY A 312 -34.85 -45.18 -4.97
C GLY A 312 -35.50 -46.37 -4.23
N THR A 313 -36.49 -47.05 -4.83
CA THR A 313 -37.20 -48.17 -4.16
C THR A 313 -36.62 -49.55 -4.47
N GLY A 314 -35.60 -49.63 -5.33
CA GLY A 314 -34.91 -50.85 -5.68
C GLY A 314 -33.82 -51.27 -4.70
N THR A 315 -32.87 -52.06 -5.19
CA THR A 315 -31.71 -52.47 -4.39
C THR A 315 -30.70 -51.35 -4.23
N ASP A 316 -30.20 -51.15 -3.02
CA ASP A 316 -29.13 -50.22 -2.73
C ASP A 316 -27.85 -50.60 -3.50
N ARG A 317 -27.32 -49.69 -4.27
CA ARG A 317 -26.09 -49.81 -5.07
C ARG A 317 -25.01 -48.78 -4.66
N THR A 318 -25.16 -48.14 -3.52
CA THR A 318 -24.25 -47.09 -3.03
C THR A 318 -22.80 -47.59 -2.97
N ALA A 319 -22.58 -48.85 -2.58
CA ALA A 319 -21.24 -49.46 -2.55
C ALA A 319 -20.60 -49.61 -3.97
N SER A 320 -21.42 -49.54 -5.04
CA SER A 320 -20.94 -49.60 -6.43
C SER A 320 -20.77 -48.20 -7.07
N LEU A 321 -21.02 -47.14 -6.33
CA LEU A 321 -20.79 -45.76 -6.76
C LEU A 321 -19.52 -45.22 -6.05
N THR A 322 -18.54 -44.84 -6.86
CA THR A 322 -17.38 -44.08 -6.35
C THR A 322 -17.62 -42.60 -6.60
N ALA A 323 -17.61 -41.78 -5.54
CA ALA A 323 -17.73 -40.33 -5.63
C ALA A 323 -16.39 -39.70 -5.19
N THR A 324 -15.88 -38.78 -6.00
CA THR A 324 -14.70 -37.99 -5.66
C THR A 324 -14.96 -36.51 -5.90
N VAL A 325 -14.42 -35.67 -5.01
CA VAL A 325 -14.47 -34.22 -5.12
C VAL A 325 -13.06 -33.69 -5.18
N THR A 326 -12.80 -32.78 -6.12
CA THR A 326 -11.56 -32.03 -6.24
C THR A 326 -11.87 -30.56 -6.02
N ASP A 327 -11.25 -29.94 -5.05
CA ASP A 327 -11.34 -28.49 -4.84
C ASP A 327 -10.64 -27.74 -5.98
N LEU A 328 -11.27 -26.70 -6.49
CA LEU A 328 -10.78 -25.82 -7.56
C LEU A 328 -10.60 -24.37 -7.08
N GLY A 329 -10.72 -24.12 -5.78
CA GLY A 329 -10.66 -22.79 -5.19
C GLY A 329 -11.96 -21.99 -5.30
N GLY A 330 -12.08 -20.95 -4.45
CA GLY A 330 -13.20 -20.01 -4.48
C GLY A 330 -14.57 -20.65 -4.27
N GLY A 331 -14.66 -21.78 -3.58
CA GLY A 331 -15.90 -22.55 -3.45
C GLY A 331 -16.29 -23.32 -4.70
N ARG A 332 -15.44 -23.39 -5.73
CA ARG A 332 -15.64 -24.23 -6.90
C ARG A 332 -15.07 -25.63 -6.66
N PHE A 333 -15.75 -26.61 -7.09
CA PHE A 333 -15.28 -27.99 -6.99
C PHE A 333 -15.69 -28.81 -8.22
N ARG A 334 -14.88 -29.83 -8.48
CA ARG A 334 -15.16 -30.83 -9.51
C ARG A 334 -15.66 -32.10 -8.84
N LEU A 335 -16.86 -32.53 -9.21
CA LEU A 335 -17.48 -33.78 -8.76
C LEU A 335 -17.37 -34.83 -9.84
N LYS A 336 -16.84 -35.99 -9.47
CA LYS A 336 -16.74 -37.16 -10.36
C LYS A 336 -17.45 -38.34 -9.73
N PHE A 337 -18.34 -38.97 -10.50
CA PHE A 337 -18.96 -40.27 -10.18
C PHE A 337 -18.46 -41.36 -11.13
N VAL A 338 -18.22 -42.54 -10.58
CA VAL A 338 -17.86 -43.73 -11.34
C VAL A 338 -18.79 -44.87 -10.92
N ASN A 339 -19.53 -45.43 -11.88
CA ASN A 339 -20.33 -46.62 -11.66
C ASN A 339 -19.46 -47.88 -11.84
N THR A 340 -19.22 -48.63 -10.77
CA THR A 340 -18.48 -49.89 -10.79
C THR A 340 -19.39 -51.12 -10.89
N HIS A 341 -20.72 -50.94 -10.92
CA HIS A 341 -21.69 -52.00 -11.09
C HIS A 341 -21.77 -52.44 -12.55
N SER A 342 -22.11 -53.71 -12.77
CA SER A 342 -22.29 -54.30 -14.13
C SER A 342 -23.56 -53.85 -14.86
N GLY A 343 -24.45 -53.11 -14.23
CA GLY A 343 -25.69 -52.57 -14.79
C GLY A 343 -25.82 -51.06 -14.49
N THR A 344 -26.89 -50.45 -15.01
CA THR A 344 -27.22 -49.06 -14.73
C THR A 344 -27.55 -48.86 -13.25
N ILE A 345 -26.99 -47.84 -12.63
CA ILE A 345 -27.38 -47.36 -11.29
C ILE A 345 -27.85 -45.92 -11.36
N TYR A 346 -28.61 -45.50 -10.38
CA TYR A 346 -29.17 -44.17 -10.28
C TYR A 346 -28.63 -43.50 -9.01
N VAL A 347 -27.91 -42.39 -9.14
CA VAL A 347 -27.52 -41.54 -8.00
C VAL A 347 -28.77 -40.85 -7.49
N THR A 348 -29.20 -41.16 -6.26
CA THR A 348 -30.46 -40.71 -5.68
C THR A 348 -30.28 -39.53 -4.70
N SER A 349 -29.08 -39.33 -4.17
CA SER A 349 -28.75 -38.16 -3.38
C SER A 349 -27.28 -37.82 -3.51
N PHE A 350 -26.96 -36.56 -3.34
CA PHE A 350 -25.61 -36.07 -3.14
C PHE A 350 -25.65 -34.77 -2.36
N ARG A 351 -24.78 -34.65 -1.38
CA ARG A 351 -24.46 -33.42 -0.68
C ARG A 351 -22.95 -33.35 -0.43
N LEU A 352 -22.45 -32.14 -0.34
CA LEU A 352 -21.06 -31.84 0.03
C LEU A 352 -21.08 -31.04 1.33
N ARG A 353 -20.28 -31.46 2.29
CA ARG A 353 -20.10 -30.79 3.58
C ARG A 353 -18.72 -30.17 3.66
N GLY A 354 -18.59 -29.17 4.49
CA GLY A 354 -17.34 -28.48 4.72
C GLY A 354 -17.46 -27.42 5.81
N GLU A 355 -16.47 -26.57 5.86
CA GLU A 355 -16.41 -25.39 6.73
C GLU A 355 -16.66 -24.14 5.87
N PRO A 356 -17.92 -23.65 5.78
CA PRO A 356 -18.25 -22.51 4.93
C PRO A 356 -17.61 -21.22 5.45
N VAL A 357 -17.32 -20.30 4.55
CA VAL A 357 -17.04 -18.90 4.93
C VAL A 357 -18.36 -18.22 5.19
N GLU A 358 -18.49 -17.67 6.40
CA GLU A 358 -19.67 -16.92 6.83
C GLU A 358 -19.36 -15.43 6.87
N PHE A 359 -20.30 -14.64 6.37
CA PHE A 359 -20.30 -13.20 6.50
C PHE A 359 -20.75 -12.81 7.92
N TYR A 360 -19.91 -12.08 8.65
CA TYR A 360 -20.28 -11.56 9.95
C TYR A 360 -21.10 -10.27 9.75
N ALA A 361 -22.25 -10.17 10.38
CA ALA A 361 -23.31 -9.23 10.02
C ALA A 361 -22.96 -7.74 10.16
N ASP A 362 -22.00 -7.39 10.98
CA ASP A 362 -21.64 -5.99 11.24
C ASP A 362 -20.33 -5.65 10.54
N ARG A 363 -20.43 -4.79 9.53
CA ARG A 363 -19.26 -4.22 8.85
C ARG A 363 -18.54 -3.31 9.83
N ALA A 364 -17.27 -3.62 10.13
CA ALA A 364 -16.44 -2.74 10.94
C ALA A 364 -16.24 -1.40 10.22
N GLU A 365 -16.48 -0.31 10.91
CA GLU A 365 -16.33 1.04 10.37
C GLU A 365 -15.64 1.95 11.41
N ALA A 366 -14.57 2.64 10.98
CA ALA A 366 -13.94 3.70 11.73
C ALA A 366 -14.12 5.03 10.99
N VAL A 367 -14.66 6.03 11.67
CA VAL A 367 -14.91 7.36 11.09
C VAL A 367 -14.23 8.42 11.95
N PHE A 368 -13.33 9.18 11.35
CA PHE A 368 -12.73 10.35 11.97
C PHE A 368 -12.96 11.58 11.12
N SER A 369 -13.26 12.71 11.77
CA SER A 369 -13.43 14.00 11.12
C SER A 369 -12.78 15.11 11.92
N LEU A 370 -12.19 16.07 11.22
CA LEU A 370 -11.67 17.29 11.84
C LEU A 370 -12.83 18.22 12.15
N SER A 371 -12.89 18.71 13.38
CA SER A 371 -13.72 19.84 13.76
C SER A 371 -13.12 21.10 13.16
N GLN A 372 -13.66 21.60 12.05
CA GLN A 372 -13.18 22.83 11.43
C GLN A 372 -14.21 23.96 11.56
N SER A 373 -13.79 25.06 12.15
CA SER A 373 -14.51 26.33 12.05
C SER A 373 -14.12 27.01 10.73
N GLY A 374 -15.03 27.01 9.75
CA GLY A 374 -14.87 27.72 8.47
C GLY A 374 -14.89 26.80 7.23
N LEU A 375 -15.23 27.40 6.09
CA LEU A 375 -15.22 26.73 4.79
C LEU A 375 -13.76 26.53 4.35
N LYS A 376 -13.20 25.36 4.65
CA LYS A 376 -11.96 24.91 4.01
C LYS A 376 -12.29 23.80 3.01
N ALA A 377 -11.78 23.94 1.80
CA ALA A 377 -11.85 22.87 0.82
C ALA A 377 -11.05 21.67 1.35
N GLY A 378 -11.72 20.55 1.55
CA GLY A 378 -11.10 19.29 1.94
C GLY A 378 -11.94 18.14 1.40
N ARG A 379 -11.30 17.00 1.14
CA ARG A 379 -11.97 15.81 0.67
C ARG A 379 -12.30 14.84 1.81
N ASN A 380 -13.37 14.09 1.61
CA ASN A 380 -13.59 12.87 2.37
C ASN A 380 -12.84 11.74 1.70
N LEU A 381 -12.09 11.00 2.49
CA LEU A 381 -11.38 9.81 2.05
C LEU A 381 -12.12 8.58 2.57
N GLU A 382 -12.48 7.67 1.70
CA GLU A 382 -13.15 6.42 2.06
C GLU A 382 -12.32 5.25 1.57
N PHE A 383 -12.03 4.32 2.48
CA PHE A 383 -11.30 3.09 2.19
C PHE A 383 -12.18 1.89 2.48
N ASP A 384 -12.19 0.95 1.57
CA ASP A 384 -12.61 -0.40 1.83
C ASP A 384 -11.35 -1.28 1.96
N VAL A 385 -11.14 -1.87 3.14
CA VAL A 385 -10.07 -2.81 3.46
C VAL A 385 -10.68 -4.18 3.74
N PRO A 386 -11.09 -4.91 2.71
CA PRO A 386 -12.08 -5.98 2.83
C PRO A 386 -11.63 -7.15 3.70
N PHE A 387 -10.32 -7.39 3.80
CA PHE A 387 -9.79 -8.54 4.52
C PHE A 387 -9.07 -8.20 5.83
N ALA A 388 -8.94 -6.93 6.20
CA ALA A 388 -8.24 -6.54 7.43
C ALA A 388 -8.92 -7.03 8.71
N GLY A 389 -10.20 -7.41 8.62
CA GLY A 389 -10.99 -7.80 9.79
C GLY A 389 -11.26 -6.64 10.74
N ASP A 390 -11.87 -6.94 11.89
CA ASP A 390 -12.00 -6.00 13.00
C ASP A 390 -11.15 -6.50 14.16
N THR A 391 -9.91 -6.09 14.22
CA THR A 391 -9.07 -6.25 15.41
C THR A 391 -9.27 -5.11 16.41
N GLY A 392 -10.27 -4.28 16.20
CA GLY A 392 -10.73 -3.22 17.11
C GLY A 392 -9.88 -1.97 17.10
N THR A 393 -8.57 -2.07 17.04
CA THR A 393 -7.63 -0.94 17.06
C THR A 393 -7.11 -0.60 15.66
N THR A 394 -6.69 -1.57 14.89
CA THR A 394 -5.94 -1.37 13.63
C THR A 394 -6.69 -0.53 12.59
N LEU A 395 -7.98 -0.82 12.35
CA LEU A 395 -8.79 -0.06 11.38
C LEU A 395 -8.96 1.41 11.80
N ARG A 396 -9.13 1.62 13.10
CA ARG A 396 -9.30 2.94 13.71
C ARG A 396 -8.00 3.73 13.68
N ASP A 397 -6.88 3.09 14.02
CA ASP A 397 -5.56 3.70 14.03
C ASP A 397 -5.17 4.14 12.61
N TYR A 398 -5.43 3.28 11.63
CA TYR A 398 -5.22 3.61 10.22
C TYR A 398 -6.08 4.79 9.75
N ALA A 399 -7.38 4.80 10.05
CA ALA A 399 -8.27 5.89 9.66
C ALA A 399 -7.86 7.22 10.30
N TYR A 400 -7.41 7.17 11.55
CA TYR A 400 -6.90 8.33 12.26
C TYR A 400 -5.58 8.82 11.67
N GLN A 401 -4.65 7.90 11.35
CA GLN A 401 -3.38 8.20 10.71
C GLN A 401 -3.57 8.90 9.36
N GLU A 402 -4.44 8.37 8.50
CA GLU A 402 -4.73 8.95 7.20
C GLU A 402 -5.32 10.36 7.32
N LEU A 403 -6.20 10.57 8.31
CA LEU A 403 -6.73 11.90 8.60
C LEU A 403 -5.59 12.86 9.00
N ARG A 404 -4.66 12.40 9.80
CA ARG A 404 -3.56 13.21 10.29
C ARG A 404 -2.55 13.57 9.21
N VAL A 405 -2.15 12.60 8.39
CA VAL A 405 -1.25 12.85 7.26
C VAL A 405 -1.93 13.76 6.24
N GLY A 406 -3.18 13.46 5.89
CA GLY A 406 -3.91 14.20 4.86
C GLY A 406 -4.40 15.59 5.27
N ARG A 407 -4.42 15.93 6.58
CA ARG A 407 -4.89 17.26 7.04
C ARG A 407 -3.87 18.38 6.81
N TYR A 408 -2.61 18.05 6.56
CA TYR A 408 -1.55 19.00 6.22
C TYR A 408 -1.18 18.84 4.74
N PRO A 409 -1.06 19.95 4.00
CA PRO A 409 -0.46 19.85 2.68
C PRO A 409 1.02 19.51 2.84
N TRP A 410 1.44 18.39 2.33
CA TRP A 410 2.83 18.03 2.29
C TRP A 410 3.44 18.30 0.91
N PRO A 411 4.71 18.71 0.84
CA PRO A 411 5.33 19.07 -0.41
C PRO A 411 5.57 17.84 -1.28
N MET A 412 5.48 18.06 -2.59
CA MET A 412 6.02 17.19 -3.62
C MET A 412 7.17 17.89 -4.29
N LEU A 413 8.31 17.21 -4.40
CA LEU A 413 9.38 17.67 -5.25
C LEU A 413 9.29 17.01 -6.62
N THR A 414 9.47 17.82 -7.66
CA THR A 414 9.67 17.33 -9.02
C THR A 414 11.03 17.82 -9.49
N LEU A 415 11.98 16.91 -9.63
CA LEU A 415 13.33 17.20 -10.04
C LEU A 415 13.50 16.84 -11.51
N GLN A 416 14.00 17.79 -12.33
CA GLN A 416 14.32 17.53 -13.72
C GLN A 416 15.83 17.45 -13.88
N PHE A 417 16.31 16.40 -14.51
CA PHE A 417 17.72 16.16 -14.73
C PHE A 417 18.06 16.10 -16.22
N LEU A 418 19.21 16.67 -16.54
CA LEU A 418 19.91 16.49 -17.81
C LEU A 418 21.35 16.05 -17.47
N PRO A 419 21.57 14.74 -17.20
CA PRO A 419 22.81 14.29 -16.56
C PRO A 419 24.03 14.54 -17.44
N GLY A 420 24.90 15.48 -17.00
CA GLY A 420 26.06 15.95 -17.70
C GLY A 420 27.37 15.26 -17.32
N ASN A 421 27.37 14.37 -16.32
CA ASN A 421 28.53 13.62 -15.84
C ASN A 421 28.19 12.12 -15.67
N ASP A 422 29.22 11.29 -15.47
CA ASP A 422 29.05 9.83 -15.42
C ASP A 422 28.36 9.37 -14.11
N ASP A 423 28.59 10.05 -12.98
CA ASP A 423 27.97 9.73 -11.69
C ASP A 423 26.46 9.97 -11.75
N ALA A 424 26.05 11.17 -12.23
CA ALA A 424 24.63 11.48 -12.37
C ALA A 424 23.89 10.55 -13.35
N ARG A 425 24.59 10.10 -14.40
CA ARG A 425 24.03 9.09 -15.32
C ARG A 425 23.81 7.76 -14.63
N ALA A 426 24.84 7.26 -13.94
CA ALA A 426 24.76 6.00 -13.23
C ALA A 426 23.67 6.02 -12.16
N ALA A 427 23.60 7.07 -11.33
CA ALA A 427 22.61 7.21 -10.29
C ALA A 427 21.17 7.26 -10.83
N LEU A 428 20.91 8.10 -11.86
CA LEU A 428 19.58 8.22 -12.44
C LEU A 428 19.14 7.00 -13.24
N LEU A 429 20.06 6.21 -13.80
CA LEU A 429 19.75 4.95 -14.47
C LEU A 429 19.52 3.81 -13.47
N ALA A 430 20.17 3.86 -12.30
CA ALA A 430 20.00 2.89 -11.22
C ALA A 430 18.75 3.15 -10.38
N ALA A 431 18.23 4.39 -10.38
CA ALA A 431 17.11 4.81 -9.54
C ALA A 431 15.85 3.94 -9.76
N GLU A 432 15.24 3.51 -8.65
CA GLU A 432 14.02 2.69 -8.67
C GLU A 432 12.90 3.38 -7.87
N LEU A 433 11.67 2.99 -8.17
CA LEU A 433 10.52 3.42 -7.36
C LEU A 433 10.67 2.86 -5.94
N GLY A 434 10.46 3.70 -4.94
CA GLY A 434 10.61 3.34 -3.55
C GLY A 434 11.99 3.58 -2.96
N ASP A 435 13.01 3.94 -3.76
CA ASP A 435 14.33 4.32 -3.24
C ASP A 435 14.24 5.57 -2.35
N LEU A 436 15.00 5.56 -1.25
CA LEU A 436 15.09 6.66 -0.30
C LEU A 436 16.27 7.57 -0.64
N ILE A 437 15.99 8.79 -1.02
CA ILE A 437 17.00 9.77 -1.46
C ILE A 437 17.13 10.88 -0.42
N GLN A 438 18.37 11.19 -0.01
CA GLN A 438 18.64 12.45 0.68
C GLN A 438 18.81 13.54 -0.37
N TYR A 439 17.90 14.51 -0.36
CA TYR A 439 17.98 15.65 -1.27
C TYR A 439 18.38 16.93 -0.51
N THR A 440 19.49 17.54 -0.92
CA THR A 440 20.04 18.78 -0.31
C THR A 440 20.11 19.88 -1.36
N ASP A 441 19.46 21.02 -1.08
CA ASP A 441 19.57 22.22 -1.91
C ASP A 441 19.82 23.46 -1.05
N THR A 442 21.02 23.99 -1.13
CA THR A 442 21.45 25.18 -0.39
C THR A 442 20.98 26.48 -1.06
N SER A 443 20.65 26.43 -2.35
CA SER A 443 20.21 27.61 -3.12
C SER A 443 18.76 28.00 -2.79
N LEU A 444 17.92 27.05 -2.45
CA LEU A 444 16.53 27.29 -2.01
C LEU A 444 16.48 27.99 -0.65
N GLY A 445 17.48 27.78 0.21
CA GLY A 445 17.59 28.39 1.55
C GLY A 445 17.72 29.90 1.56
N ALA A 446 18.11 30.54 0.44
CA ALA A 446 18.11 31.99 0.33
C ALA A 446 16.71 32.60 0.25
N HIS A 447 15.70 31.82 -0.08
CA HIS A 447 14.32 32.25 -0.28
C HIS A 447 13.29 31.50 0.57
N GLN A 448 13.69 30.40 1.20
CA GLN A 448 12.84 29.62 2.08
C GLN A 448 13.66 29.10 3.26
N SER A 449 13.22 29.39 4.48
CA SER A 449 13.69 28.71 5.68
C SER A 449 12.58 27.73 6.08
N PRO A 450 12.86 26.44 6.25
CA PRO A 450 14.17 25.78 6.30
C PRO A 450 14.69 25.34 4.93
N GLN A 451 15.99 25.08 4.86
CA GLN A 451 16.64 24.43 3.70
C GLN A 451 15.96 23.08 3.44
N VAL A 452 15.80 22.71 2.16
CA VAL A 452 15.38 21.36 1.81
C VAL A 452 16.60 20.46 1.98
N ASP A 453 16.70 19.85 3.14
CA ASP A 453 17.69 18.83 3.49
C ASP A 453 16.93 17.74 4.23
N ASP A 454 16.27 16.90 3.47
CA ASP A 454 15.38 15.86 3.99
C ASP A 454 15.48 14.58 3.16
N LEU A 455 14.99 13.50 3.75
CA LEU A 455 14.83 12.21 3.11
C LEU A 455 13.53 12.17 2.31
N TRP A 456 13.61 11.65 1.09
CA TRP A 456 12.52 11.61 0.12
C TRP A 456 12.44 10.26 -0.57
N TYR A 457 11.25 9.70 -0.72
CA TYR A 457 11.04 8.49 -1.51
C TYR A 457 10.72 8.81 -2.96
N ILE A 458 11.28 8.04 -3.89
CA ILE A 458 10.97 8.14 -5.31
C ILE A 458 9.61 7.53 -5.57
N GLU A 459 8.65 8.35 -6.04
CA GLU A 459 7.30 7.93 -6.41
C GLU A 459 7.05 7.96 -7.93
N GLY A 460 7.96 8.52 -8.68
CA GLY A 460 7.80 8.55 -10.13
C GLY A 460 9.09 8.83 -10.86
N LEU A 461 9.25 8.15 -11.99
CA LEU A 461 10.41 8.23 -12.87
C LEU A 461 9.91 8.37 -14.31
N ASP A 462 10.17 9.52 -14.93
CA ASP A 462 9.83 9.80 -16.32
C ASP A 462 11.12 9.98 -17.11
N TYR A 463 11.44 9.04 -18.01
CA TYR A 463 12.59 9.12 -18.90
C TYR A 463 12.17 9.60 -20.27
N THR A 464 12.99 10.46 -20.88
CA THR A 464 12.92 10.78 -22.30
C THR A 464 14.22 10.36 -22.96
N VAL A 465 14.18 9.25 -23.69
CA VAL A 465 15.32 8.66 -24.40
C VAL A 465 15.48 9.38 -25.75
N PRO A 466 16.69 9.84 -26.11
CA PRO A 466 16.91 10.61 -27.34
C PRO A 466 16.64 9.78 -28.61
N PRO A 467 16.35 10.44 -29.74
CA PRO A 467 16.05 9.77 -31.01
C PRO A 467 17.17 8.88 -31.57
N THR A 468 18.39 9.16 -31.18
CA THR A 468 19.55 8.32 -31.57
C THR A 468 20.03 7.57 -30.32
N PHE A 469 20.00 6.27 -30.35
CA PHE A 469 20.31 5.42 -29.20
C PHE A 469 21.80 5.37 -28.79
N ALA A 470 22.64 6.26 -29.30
CA ALA A 470 24.07 6.27 -29.00
C ALA A 470 24.57 7.67 -28.61
N GLY A 471 25.35 7.70 -27.53
CA GLY A 471 26.24 8.81 -27.19
C GLY A 471 25.61 10.09 -26.65
N GLN A 472 24.29 10.11 -26.38
CA GLN A 472 23.60 11.31 -25.93
C GLN A 472 23.10 11.20 -24.48
N THR A 473 22.90 12.36 -23.87
CA THR A 473 22.22 12.47 -22.57
C THR A 473 20.74 12.16 -22.75
N PHE A 474 20.10 11.69 -21.69
CA PHE A 474 18.66 11.55 -21.59
C PHE A 474 18.09 12.64 -20.66
N ASN A 475 16.78 12.87 -20.69
CA ASN A 475 16.10 13.65 -19.68
C ASN A 475 15.46 12.67 -18.69
N CYS A 476 15.55 12.99 -17.41
CA CYS A 476 14.87 12.26 -16.35
C CYS A 476 14.12 13.26 -15.48
N THR A 477 12.84 12.99 -15.24
CA THR A 477 12.04 13.73 -14.25
C THR A 477 11.70 12.78 -13.13
N VAL A 478 12.08 13.15 -11.91
CA VAL A 478 11.86 12.35 -10.70
C VAL A 478 10.85 13.06 -9.82
N ARG A 479 9.83 12.34 -9.36
CA ARG A 479 8.85 12.82 -8.39
C ARG A 479 9.16 12.20 -7.04
N LEU A 480 9.24 13.04 -6.02
CA LEU A 480 9.64 12.67 -4.69
C LEU A 480 8.56 13.03 -3.67
N ALA A 481 8.30 12.12 -2.74
CA ALA A 481 7.48 12.34 -1.55
C ALA A 481 8.36 12.35 -0.30
N PRO A 482 8.11 13.24 0.68
CA PRO A 482 8.94 13.28 1.89
C PRO A 482 8.76 12.02 2.73
N SER A 483 9.85 11.49 3.29
CA SER A 483 9.83 10.25 4.08
C SER A 483 8.89 10.33 5.29
N TYR A 484 8.73 11.51 5.90
CA TYR A 484 7.87 11.71 7.07
C TYR A 484 6.36 11.56 6.81
N VAL A 485 5.91 11.36 5.56
CA VAL A 485 4.50 10.99 5.27
C VAL A 485 4.24 9.49 5.44
N TYR A 486 5.29 8.67 5.41
CA TYR A 486 5.24 7.25 5.71
C TYR A 486 5.45 7.04 7.20
N ARG A 487 4.61 6.27 7.87
CA ARG A 487 4.52 6.22 9.32
C ARG A 487 4.53 4.78 9.84
N ASN A 488 5.16 4.60 10.98
CA ASN A 488 5.08 3.34 11.70
C ASN A 488 3.71 3.20 12.38
N LEU A 489 2.83 2.38 11.81
CA LEU A 489 1.49 2.14 12.34
C LEU A 489 1.48 1.25 13.60
N ASP A 490 2.60 0.60 13.93
CA ASP A 490 2.71 -0.28 15.11
C ASP A 490 3.11 0.49 16.38
N ALA A 491 3.49 1.77 16.24
CA ALA A 491 3.94 2.61 17.34
C ALA A 491 3.18 3.95 17.36
N ILE A 492 1.86 3.87 17.49
CA ILE A 492 0.95 5.02 17.55
C ILE A 492 0.26 5.04 18.90
N VAL A 493 0.26 6.20 19.56
CA VAL A 493 -0.58 6.48 20.72
C VAL A 493 -1.43 7.69 20.44
N PHE A 494 -2.74 7.62 20.72
CA PHE A 494 -3.62 8.76 20.57
C PHE A 494 -4.75 8.78 21.59
N ASP A 495 -5.23 9.97 21.92
CA ASP A 495 -6.29 10.16 22.88
C ASP A 495 -7.18 11.35 22.51
N THR A 496 -8.47 11.10 22.40
CA THR A 496 -9.49 12.14 22.18
C THR A 496 -9.96 12.76 23.48
N PHE A 497 -9.67 12.10 24.60
CA PHE A 497 -10.17 12.42 25.96
C PHE A 497 -11.69 12.42 26.09
N ASP A 498 -12.40 11.80 25.13
CA ASP A 498 -13.85 11.66 25.12
C ASP A 498 -14.26 10.48 26.02
N ARG A 499 -14.34 10.74 27.31
CA ARG A 499 -14.73 9.78 28.36
C ARG A 499 -15.23 10.46 29.62
N ALA A 500 -15.76 9.66 30.56
CA ALA A 500 -16.29 10.16 31.81
C ALA A 500 -15.28 11.00 32.61
N ASP A 501 -15.78 12.06 33.25
CA ASP A 501 -14.98 12.96 34.08
C ASP A 501 -14.23 12.20 35.18
N ALA A 502 -12.95 12.52 35.34
CA ALA A 502 -12.04 11.93 36.32
C ALA A 502 -11.11 13.01 36.88
N SER A 503 -10.74 12.89 38.16
CA SER A 503 -9.86 13.86 38.82
C SER A 503 -8.49 13.27 39.08
N ASN A 504 -7.42 13.98 38.70
CA ASN A 504 -6.01 13.56 38.79
C ASN A 504 -5.74 12.22 38.12
N ASP A 505 -6.44 11.93 37.04
CA ASP A 505 -6.36 10.68 36.31
C ASP A 505 -6.79 10.92 34.86
N LEU A 506 -5.87 10.69 33.92
CA LEU A 506 -6.18 10.64 32.50
C LEU A 506 -6.64 9.24 32.06
N GLY A 507 -6.37 8.22 32.87
CA GLY A 507 -6.80 6.86 32.61
C GLY A 507 -6.06 6.21 31.44
N THR A 508 -6.80 5.47 30.62
CA THR A 508 -6.28 4.78 29.45
C THR A 508 -6.58 5.60 28.19
N SER A 509 -5.57 5.78 27.33
CA SER A 509 -5.72 6.45 26.04
C SER A 509 -6.68 5.72 25.12
N PHE A 510 -7.12 6.37 24.06
CA PHE A 510 -8.00 5.75 23.08
C PHE A 510 -7.29 4.63 22.29
N SER A 511 -5.96 4.67 22.15
CA SER A 511 -5.14 3.59 21.58
C SER A 511 -4.96 2.38 22.53
N GLY A 512 -5.33 2.51 23.78
CA GLY A 512 -5.29 1.42 24.76
C GLY A 512 -4.14 1.50 25.78
N ASP A 513 -3.27 2.52 25.68
CA ASP A 513 -2.14 2.73 26.57
C ASP A 513 -2.55 3.52 27.81
N ALA A 514 -2.02 3.14 28.98
CA ALA A 514 -2.29 3.86 30.21
C ALA A 514 -1.41 5.11 30.32
N TRP A 515 -2.02 6.27 30.60
CA TRP A 515 -1.29 7.48 30.93
C TRP A 515 -0.49 7.28 32.23
N ALA A 516 0.74 7.73 32.24
CA ALA A 516 1.59 7.74 33.43
C ALA A 516 1.89 9.19 33.85
N ASN A 517 2.15 9.37 35.15
CA ASN A 517 2.49 10.69 35.73
C ASN A 517 1.44 11.78 35.52
N ASP A 518 0.18 11.43 35.51
CA ASP A 518 -0.95 12.28 35.13
C ASP A 518 -1.62 13.05 36.29
N THR A 519 -1.03 12.98 37.50
CA THR A 519 -1.50 13.72 38.67
C THR A 519 -1.44 15.22 38.49
N GLY A 520 -2.19 15.95 37.99
CA GLY A 520 -2.18 17.37 37.64
C GLY A 520 -3.04 17.60 36.41
N PHE A 521 -3.71 16.51 35.96
CA PHE A 521 -4.66 16.54 34.90
C PHE A 521 -5.95 15.84 35.31
N ASP A 522 -7.07 16.41 34.89
CA ASP A 522 -8.40 15.84 35.01
C ASP A 522 -8.97 15.52 33.62
N ILE A 523 -9.90 14.59 33.52
CA ILE A 523 -10.83 14.55 32.40
C ILE A 523 -12.06 15.38 32.80
N ALA A 524 -12.41 16.36 31.98
CA ALA A 524 -13.56 17.20 32.23
C ALA A 524 -14.18 17.68 30.90
N SER A 525 -15.46 17.37 30.69
CA SER A 525 -16.23 17.78 29.51
C SER A 525 -15.52 17.38 28.20
N ASP A 526 -15.16 16.10 28.08
CA ASP A 526 -14.52 15.49 26.89
C ASP A 526 -13.19 16.18 26.51
N ALA A 527 -12.39 16.52 27.52
CA ALA A 527 -11.06 17.10 27.35
C ALA A 527 -10.15 16.76 28.54
N ALA A 528 -8.85 16.64 28.31
CA ALA A 528 -7.88 16.70 29.39
C ALA A 528 -7.74 18.15 29.85
N ARG A 529 -7.90 18.40 31.12
CA ARG A 529 -7.80 19.72 31.74
C ARG A 529 -6.64 19.75 32.72
N ALA A 530 -5.70 20.65 32.48
CA ALA A 530 -4.63 20.88 33.45
C ALA A 530 -5.17 21.56 34.71
N ASN A 531 -4.84 21.04 35.90
CA ASN A 531 -5.24 21.60 37.18
C ASN A 531 -4.03 21.90 38.09
N THR A 532 -2.90 22.25 37.52
CA THR A 532 -1.63 22.39 38.23
C THR A 532 -0.99 23.78 38.01
N ASP A 533 -0.41 24.34 39.08
CA ASP A 533 0.45 25.52 39.03
C ASP A 533 1.95 25.12 38.94
N THR A 534 2.27 23.83 39.05
CA THR A 534 3.60 23.28 38.89
C THR A 534 3.72 22.52 37.59
N LEU A 535 4.95 22.28 37.13
CA LEU A 535 5.18 21.48 35.92
C LEU A 535 4.62 20.08 36.10
N SER A 536 3.70 19.69 35.24
CA SER A 536 3.17 18.33 35.12
C SER A 536 3.37 17.80 33.70
N ILE A 537 3.81 16.54 33.59
CA ILE A 537 4.17 15.89 32.32
C ILE A 537 3.61 14.47 32.33
N PRO A 538 2.31 14.28 32.05
CA PRO A 538 1.79 12.96 31.74
C PRO A 538 2.39 12.43 30.46
N ASP A 539 2.70 11.14 30.42
CA ASP A 539 3.37 10.48 29.30
C ASP A 539 2.77 9.15 28.90
N LEU A 540 2.95 8.80 27.64
CA LEU A 540 2.67 7.52 27.01
C LEU A 540 3.95 6.96 26.38
N ASP A 541 4.13 5.66 26.37
CA ASP A 541 5.31 4.99 25.82
C ASP A 541 5.02 4.47 24.41
N LEU A 542 5.84 4.87 23.43
CA LEU A 542 5.75 4.41 22.03
C LEU A 542 6.38 3.03 21.81
N GLY A 543 7.05 2.48 22.82
CA GLY A 543 7.74 1.19 22.74
C GLY A 543 9.26 1.31 22.61
N ALA A 544 9.95 0.18 22.68
CA ALA A 544 11.41 0.14 22.62
C ALA A 544 11.94 0.61 21.26
N ASP A 545 13.10 1.27 21.28
CA ASP A 545 13.83 1.73 20.10
C ASP A 545 13.10 2.78 19.22
N GLN A 546 12.16 3.53 19.80
CA GLN A 546 11.36 4.54 19.11
C GLN A 546 11.79 5.96 19.53
N ASP A 547 13.02 6.32 19.20
CA ASP A 547 13.62 7.62 19.61
C ASP A 547 13.19 8.78 18.71
N ASP A 548 12.92 8.53 17.45
CA ASP A 548 12.39 9.50 16.50
C ASP A 548 10.86 9.51 16.57
N MET A 549 10.28 10.69 16.74
CA MET A 549 8.84 10.78 16.96
C MET A 549 8.22 12.11 16.54
N VAL A 550 6.93 12.06 16.30
CA VAL A 550 6.07 13.25 16.17
C VAL A 550 5.02 13.24 17.25
N VAL A 551 4.79 14.39 17.86
CA VAL A 551 3.78 14.59 18.91
C VAL A 551 2.95 15.83 18.58
N GLU A 552 1.64 15.73 18.78
CA GLU A 552 0.72 16.80 18.45
C GLU A 552 -0.46 16.83 19.42
N VAL A 553 -0.95 18.02 19.70
CA VAL A 553 -2.13 18.23 20.53
C VAL A 553 -2.90 19.48 20.13
N GLN A 554 -4.20 19.47 20.31
CA GLN A 554 -5.04 20.66 20.23
C GLN A 554 -5.19 21.28 21.61
N LEU A 555 -4.79 22.53 21.74
CA LEU A 555 -5.00 23.37 22.91
C LEU A 555 -6.33 24.10 22.70
N ALA A 556 -7.36 23.71 23.44
CA ALA A 556 -8.73 24.22 23.22
C ALA A 556 -9.04 25.48 24.03
N ALA A 557 -8.34 25.69 25.17
CA ALA A 557 -8.41 26.92 25.94
C ALA A 557 -7.05 27.16 26.60
N ILE A 558 -6.52 28.39 26.50
CA ILE A 558 -5.25 28.78 27.10
C ILE A 558 -5.50 30.07 27.88
N ALA A 559 -5.28 30.06 29.20
CA ALA A 559 -5.43 31.25 30.04
C ALA A 559 -4.15 32.11 30.06
N ALA A 560 -4.25 33.32 30.60
CA ALA A 560 -3.10 34.23 30.70
C ALA A 560 -2.06 33.67 31.68
N GLY A 561 -0.81 33.56 31.23
CA GLY A 561 0.31 33.04 32.01
C GLY A 561 0.50 31.52 31.94
N ASP A 562 -0.42 30.78 31.24
CA ASP A 562 -0.27 29.34 31.07
C ASP A 562 0.88 29.01 30.10
N GLU A 563 1.63 27.98 30.43
CA GLU A 563 2.64 27.35 29.62
C GLU A 563 2.19 25.93 29.29
N VAL A 564 1.86 25.66 28.04
CA VAL A 564 1.20 24.41 27.65
C VAL A 564 1.67 23.90 26.29
N GLY A 565 1.85 22.59 26.20
CA GLY A 565 2.36 21.97 24.98
C GLY A 565 2.56 20.46 25.07
N VAL A 566 3.61 19.98 24.41
CA VAL A 566 3.94 18.56 24.27
C VAL A 566 5.37 18.25 24.74
N VAL A 567 5.58 16.97 25.04
CA VAL A 567 6.88 16.42 25.43
C VAL A 567 7.26 15.31 24.45
N LEU A 568 8.55 15.26 24.11
CA LEU A 568 9.14 14.27 23.22
C LEU A 568 10.40 13.66 23.88
N ARG A 569 10.79 12.47 23.41
CA ARG A 569 12.01 11.77 23.86
C ARG A 569 12.19 11.74 25.37
N LYS A 570 11.11 11.52 26.10
CA LYS A 570 11.22 11.42 27.56
C LYS A 570 11.73 10.03 27.95
N THR A 571 12.87 9.99 28.62
CA THR A 571 13.39 8.77 29.25
C THR A 571 12.96 8.71 30.72
N ASP A 572 13.03 9.83 31.43
CA ASP A 572 12.68 9.96 32.85
C ASP A 572 12.27 11.41 33.21
N ALA A 573 12.14 11.71 34.47
CA ALA A 573 11.76 13.05 34.95
C ALA A 573 12.79 14.14 34.69
N ASN A 574 14.02 13.77 34.33
CA ASN A 574 15.16 14.70 34.20
C ASN A 574 15.71 14.78 32.78
N ASN A 575 15.20 13.97 31.82
CA ASN A 575 15.73 13.91 30.48
C ASN A 575 14.58 13.83 29.46
N TYR A 576 14.31 14.95 28.78
CA TYR A 576 13.24 15.08 27.77
C TYR A 576 13.36 16.35 26.96
N LEU A 577 12.68 16.41 25.83
CA LEU A 577 12.39 17.63 25.08
C LEU A 577 10.99 18.12 25.42
N ARG A 578 10.77 19.43 25.47
CA ARG A 578 9.44 20.03 25.57
C ARG A 578 9.27 21.20 24.60
N ALA A 579 8.14 21.17 23.88
CA ALA A 579 7.75 22.23 22.96
C ALA A 579 6.41 22.79 23.42
N TYR A 580 6.33 24.09 23.71
CA TYR A 580 5.15 24.69 24.30
C TYR A 580 4.92 26.13 23.87
N VAL A 581 3.70 26.60 24.03
CA VAL A 581 3.38 28.03 23.94
C VAL A 581 3.32 28.62 25.34
N ASP A 582 3.94 29.76 25.52
CA ASP A 582 3.88 30.58 26.75
C ASP A 582 3.02 31.80 26.47
N LYS A 583 1.84 31.85 27.10
CA LYS A 583 0.94 32.99 26.96
C LYS A 583 1.36 34.21 27.80
N GLY A 584 2.27 34.04 28.71
CA GLY A 584 2.84 35.14 29.50
C GLY A 584 3.84 35.96 28.70
N SER A 585 4.78 35.31 28.01
CA SER A 585 5.78 35.94 27.15
C SER A 585 5.33 36.16 25.71
N ASN A 586 4.30 35.44 25.25
CA ASN A 586 3.86 35.34 23.85
C ASN A 586 4.95 34.77 22.94
N GLU A 587 5.41 33.56 23.26
CA GLU A 587 6.47 32.84 22.56
C GLU A 587 6.06 31.37 22.30
N VAL A 588 6.67 30.80 21.28
CA VAL A 588 6.78 29.34 21.10
C VAL A 588 8.15 28.95 21.63
N ILE A 589 8.20 28.07 22.61
CA ILE A 589 9.46 27.71 23.27
C ILE A 589 9.76 26.24 23.03
N LEU A 590 11.01 25.96 22.63
CA LEU A 590 11.59 24.63 22.62
C LEU A 590 12.73 24.58 23.63
N GLU A 591 12.64 23.66 24.58
CA GLU A 591 13.67 23.41 25.59
C GLU A 591 14.11 21.94 25.60
N GLU A 592 15.36 21.73 25.86
CA GLU A 592 15.99 20.47 26.18
C GLU A 592 16.24 20.38 27.69
N VAL A 593 15.82 19.35 28.35
CA VAL A 593 16.11 19.09 29.76
C VAL A 593 17.04 17.90 29.86
N VAL A 594 18.26 18.15 30.35
CA VAL A 594 19.29 17.13 30.55
C VAL A 594 19.71 17.11 32.01
N THR A 595 19.65 15.96 32.66
CA THR A 595 19.93 15.79 34.10
C THR A 595 19.16 16.78 34.99
N GLY A 596 17.91 17.09 34.60
CA GLY A 596 17.03 18.02 35.33
C GLY A 596 17.30 19.51 35.09
N THR A 597 18.25 19.86 34.24
CA THR A 597 18.58 21.25 33.93
C THR A 597 17.98 21.63 32.56
N PRO A 598 17.02 22.57 32.47
CA PRO A 598 16.49 23.04 31.21
C PRO A 598 17.48 23.97 30.49
N ALA A 599 17.58 23.79 29.18
CA ALA A 599 18.29 24.67 28.27
C ALA A 599 17.35 25.05 27.12
N GLU A 600 17.15 26.33 26.90
CA GLU A 600 16.36 26.82 25.78
C GLU A 600 17.12 26.63 24.47
N LEU A 601 16.49 25.97 23.51
CA LEU A 601 17.02 25.78 22.16
C LEU A 601 16.51 26.86 21.20
N ALA A 602 15.27 27.33 21.39
CA ALA A 602 14.65 28.40 20.60
C ALA A 602 13.43 28.99 21.31
N SER A 603 13.18 30.31 21.13
CA SER A 603 11.99 31.01 21.66
C SER A 603 11.45 32.09 20.71
N PRO A 604 11.04 31.80 19.48
CA PRO A 604 10.49 32.79 18.56
C PRO A 604 9.19 33.41 19.09
N ALA A 605 9.02 34.72 18.87
CA ALA A 605 7.83 35.47 19.23
C ALA A 605 6.57 34.93 18.49
N PHE A 606 5.49 34.76 19.24
CA PHE A 606 4.22 34.25 18.73
C PHE A 606 3.06 34.81 19.54
N THR A 607 2.04 35.36 18.90
CA THR A 607 0.86 35.86 19.62
C THR A 607 -0.04 34.70 20.03
N VAL A 608 -0.01 34.35 21.32
CA VAL A 608 -0.79 33.24 21.87
C VAL A 608 -2.24 33.67 22.09
N SER A 609 -3.16 33.09 21.30
CA SER A 609 -4.60 33.27 21.44
C SER A 609 -5.20 32.32 22.50
N THR A 610 -6.49 32.03 22.43
CA THR A 610 -7.15 31.11 23.36
C THR A 610 -7.14 29.65 22.91
N ALA A 611 -6.83 29.39 21.65
CA ALA A 611 -6.79 28.03 21.10
C ALA A 611 -5.72 27.94 20.02
N HIS A 612 -4.95 26.87 20.03
CA HIS A 612 -3.90 26.56 19.06
C HIS A 612 -3.78 25.06 18.87
N GLU A 613 -3.11 24.69 17.79
CA GLU A 613 -2.61 23.34 17.57
C GLU A 613 -1.09 23.39 17.59
N ILE A 614 -0.47 22.61 18.46
CA ILE A 614 0.98 22.47 18.51
C ILE A 614 1.40 21.08 18.03
N LYS A 615 2.38 21.05 17.14
CA LYS A 615 3.03 19.84 16.64
C LYS A 615 4.52 19.98 16.82
N ALA A 616 5.16 18.98 17.41
CA ALA A 616 6.60 18.88 17.49
C ALA A 616 7.07 17.55 16.89
N MET A 617 8.17 17.58 16.19
CA MET A 617 8.80 16.42 15.58
C MET A 617 10.28 16.42 15.92
N VAL A 618 10.79 15.28 16.32
CA VAL A 618 12.22 15.04 16.45
C VAL A 618 12.62 13.89 15.56
N GLN A 619 13.65 14.10 14.77
CA GLN A 619 14.23 13.08 13.89
C GLN A 619 15.75 13.23 13.97
N ASP A 620 16.45 12.16 14.32
CA ASP A 620 17.88 12.20 14.68
C ASP A 620 18.17 13.30 15.72
N THR A 621 18.94 14.31 15.36
CA THR A 621 19.24 15.45 16.23
C THR A 621 18.42 16.70 15.91
N ARG A 622 17.54 16.66 14.91
CA ARG A 622 16.76 17.81 14.45
C ARG A 622 15.37 17.84 15.09
N VAL A 623 15.00 18.98 15.63
CA VAL A 623 13.69 19.21 16.25
C VAL A 623 12.97 20.34 15.53
N ARG A 624 11.74 20.08 15.11
CA ARG A 624 10.88 21.07 14.45
C ARG A 624 9.59 21.26 15.23
N VAL A 625 9.13 22.51 15.37
CA VAL A 625 7.89 22.84 16.06
C VAL A 625 7.00 23.72 15.17
N TRP A 626 5.78 23.28 14.98
CA TRP A 626 4.74 24.03 14.27
C TRP A 626 3.65 24.44 15.26
N VAL A 627 3.14 25.65 15.08
CA VAL A 627 1.91 26.10 15.74
C VAL A 627 0.95 26.55 14.65
N ASP A 628 -0.30 26.07 14.71
CA ASP A 628 -1.32 26.30 13.68
C ASP A 628 -0.82 26.03 12.25
N ARG A 629 0.02 25.00 12.11
CA ARG A 629 0.62 24.54 10.84
C ARG A 629 1.71 25.44 10.26
N ILE A 630 2.15 26.45 11.00
CA ILE A 630 3.27 27.31 10.62
C ILE A 630 4.50 26.84 11.40
N LEU A 631 5.62 26.61 10.72
CA LEU A 631 6.88 26.25 11.36
C LEU A 631 7.45 27.48 12.08
N TYR A 632 7.66 27.35 13.37
CA TYR A 632 8.24 28.39 14.21
C TYR A 632 9.67 28.06 14.67
N VAL A 633 9.95 26.79 14.94
CA VAL A 633 11.25 26.33 15.41
C VAL A 633 11.80 25.25 14.50
N ASP A 634 13.08 25.39 14.18
CA ASP A 634 13.91 24.36 13.54
C ASP A 634 15.29 24.42 14.23
N ALA A 635 15.56 23.48 15.11
CA ALA A 635 16.72 23.49 15.99
C ALA A 635 17.33 22.09 16.11
N THR A 636 18.51 22.01 16.74
CA THR A 636 19.16 20.73 17.03
C THR A 636 19.18 20.46 18.53
N THR A 637 19.08 19.18 18.90
CA THR A 637 19.13 18.69 20.28
C THR A 637 20.34 17.79 20.51
N SER A 638 20.80 17.72 21.76
CA SER A 638 21.78 16.73 22.19
C SER A 638 21.16 15.41 22.69
N LEU A 639 19.85 15.40 22.93
CA LEU A 639 19.11 14.20 23.34
C LEU A 639 18.86 13.31 22.12
N THR A 640 19.40 12.10 22.15
CA THR A 640 19.30 11.13 21.06
C THR A 640 18.46 9.91 21.41
N THR A 641 17.98 9.81 22.65
CA THR A 641 17.21 8.66 23.13
C THR A 641 15.97 9.09 23.92
N GLY A 642 14.97 8.22 23.98
CA GLY A 642 13.76 8.40 24.76
C GLY A 642 12.49 8.05 24.00
N THR A 643 11.75 7.05 24.49
CA THR A 643 10.61 6.40 23.82
C THR A 643 9.25 6.99 24.19
N LYS A 644 9.20 7.93 25.14
CA LYS A 644 7.95 8.46 25.66
C LYS A 644 7.63 9.83 25.11
N CYS A 645 6.33 10.04 24.88
CA CYS A 645 5.76 11.32 24.50
C CYS A 645 4.61 11.69 25.43
N GLY A 646 4.18 12.96 25.44
CA GLY A 646 3.11 13.34 26.34
C GLY A 646 2.68 14.79 26.28
N LEU A 647 1.89 15.19 27.26
CA LEU A 647 1.43 16.56 27.48
C LEU A 647 2.39 17.30 28.41
N MET A 648 2.39 18.61 28.30
CA MET A 648 3.09 19.51 29.23
C MET A 648 2.16 20.64 29.65
N ALA A 649 2.08 20.87 30.96
CA ALA A 649 1.42 22.04 31.51
C ALA A 649 2.20 22.60 32.72
N ARG A 650 2.28 23.92 32.81
CA ARG A 650 2.81 24.67 33.96
C ARG A 650 2.02 25.97 34.09
N ASN A 651 1.81 26.43 35.32
CA ASN A 651 0.99 27.61 35.65
C ASN A 651 -0.45 27.54 35.12
N ALA A 652 -0.99 26.33 34.91
CA ALA A 652 -2.28 26.09 34.26
C ALA A 652 -3.33 25.63 35.28
N SER A 653 -3.85 26.54 36.10
CA SER A 653 -4.79 26.24 37.19
C SER A 653 -6.23 26.08 36.70
N GLY A 654 -6.54 24.93 36.09
CA GLY A 654 -7.93 24.51 35.81
C GLY A 654 -8.63 25.16 34.63
N SER A 655 -7.93 25.95 33.81
CA SER A 655 -8.50 26.67 32.67
C SER A 655 -8.05 26.15 31.31
N THR A 656 -6.85 25.61 31.20
CA THR A 656 -6.33 25.08 29.93
C THR A 656 -6.83 23.67 29.69
N THR A 657 -7.34 23.43 28.49
CA THR A 657 -7.85 22.13 28.04
C THR A 657 -7.11 21.66 26.79
N PHE A 658 -6.88 20.33 26.74
CA PHE A 658 -6.21 19.62 25.66
C PHE A 658 -7.21 18.66 25.03
N LYS A 659 -7.17 18.56 23.69
CA LYS A 659 -7.97 17.62 22.90
C LYS A 659 -7.10 16.97 21.84
N ASN A 660 -7.51 15.78 21.42
CA ASN A 660 -6.91 15.13 20.27
C ASN A 660 -5.37 15.03 20.35
N PHE A 661 -4.87 14.46 21.46
CA PHE A 661 -3.46 14.12 21.59
C PHE A 661 -3.07 13.02 20.60
N TYR A 662 -1.89 13.14 20.04
CA TYR A 662 -1.32 12.14 19.14
C TYR A 662 0.19 12.07 19.31
N GLY A 663 0.73 10.86 19.44
CA GLY A 663 2.15 10.56 19.43
C GLY A 663 2.43 9.37 18.51
N GLN A 664 3.51 9.43 17.78
CA GLN A 664 3.89 8.38 16.85
C GLN A 664 5.41 8.31 16.71
N ALA A 665 5.97 7.10 16.65
CA ALA A 665 7.32 6.87 16.15
C ALA A 665 7.41 7.13 14.65
N LEU A 666 8.57 7.62 14.23
CA LEU A 666 8.87 7.94 12.84
C LEU A 666 9.63 6.80 12.17
#